data_72130f671cac32fc0bdbe62aa415efa9
#
_entry.id   72130f671cac32fc0bdbe62aa415efa9
#
_cell.length_a   1.000
_cell.length_b   1.000
_cell.length_c   1.000
_cell.angle_alpha   90.00
_cell.angle_beta   90.00
_cell.angle_gamma   90.00
#
_symmetry.space_group_name_H-M   'P 1'
#
loop_
_entity.id
_entity.type
_entity.pdbx_description
1 polymer ?
#
loop_
_entity_poly.entity_id
_entity_poly.type
_entity_poly.pdbx_seq_one_letter_code
_entity_poly.pdbx_strand_id
1 'polypeptide(L)'
;MQQIDKEEYQKRIDQITELFTSIIDHADEQSTYRCPYKNKEDRCTAKFGCRNQRKPDNRKERLICGGDYKLDYRQAWETEEVEGGMAIDDENTEHSMGTVASDDRTRNLSVGKTIFDYADELEIQLPTSCLRTGQCHECIVEIKQGMEALQPRNEAESFLQDNYRLACQAVVSNADIDIDFSPLRRKPQILTNSNQTPIIHIDPIVTCQSGVVYYDRESIDKYRGHLYGLAIDLGTTTVVISLVDLENGKSITTSAFENPQRFGGSDIMHRISYDGAHHGELRKALINAINHEILQMEEQFGFVRQEIYEIVAVGNSTMRDILFKIDVQSIGQKPYKSTIEQAYLAGELSTTSLTEKTRRLGIRANPKAKVYGLPLIAGHVGADAAAALVAMDMASQKETVMLVDVGTNTEVVIGHAGRMLAASCPAGPAFEGGLIKYGMPGYDGAIESVRWADGQFEYDTIGDAQAQGICGSGLIDLLAELRRYNQMTAKGVFADKRQYELTVVPEYGITLSREDVSNLAQAKAANYCGQFILMRHFGVSPLDITECYLAGGFANYVNVDNAIQIGFLTPVSENRITKIGNAAIQGAREVLLSRQKRESIEHLVKSIDHVELETTPDFFEVFVEGCQFKPMPSVFR
;
A
#
# COMPACT_ATOMS: atom_id res chain seq x y z
N MET A 1 35.41 7.46 -8.61
CA MET A 1 34.79 7.10 -7.33
C MET A 1 35.52 7.87 -6.24
N GLN A 2 34.94 8.95 -5.71
CA GLN A 2 35.44 9.53 -4.48
C GLN A 2 35.03 8.59 -3.34
N GLN A 3 36.01 8.10 -2.59
CA GLN A 3 35.76 7.36 -1.36
C GLN A 3 35.02 8.29 -0.40
N ILE A 4 33.80 7.88 -0.03
CA ILE A 4 33.03 8.58 1.02
C ILE A 4 33.84 8.45 2.32
N ASP A 5 34.16 9.58 2.92
CA ASP A 5 34.82 9.59 4.23
C ASP A 5 33.83 9.04 5.26
N LYS A 6 34.14 7.85 5.78
CA LYS A 6 33.29 7.15 6.75
C LYS A 6 33.04 7.95 8.02
N GLU A 7 34.00 8.80 8.44
CA GLU A 7 33.84 9.65 9.63
C GLU A 7 32.87 10.82 9.37
N GLU A 8 32.93 11.41 8.19
CA GLU A 8 32.01 12.49 7.80
C GLU A 8 30.58 11.94 7.59
N TYR A 9 30.46 10.76 7.03
CA TYR A 9 29.17 10.05 6.90
C TYR A 9 28.56 9.73 8.26
N GLN A 10 29.36 9.18 9.20
CA GLN A 10 28.88 8.84 10.52
C GLN A 10 28.47 10.11 11.30
N LYS A 11 29.21 11.20 11.21
CA LYS A 11 28.83 12.49 11.81
C LYS A 11 27.50 13.02 11.30
N ARG A 12 27.21 12.85 10.01
CA ARG A 12 25.91 13.27 9.42
C ARG A 12 24.76 12.40 9.90
N ILE A 13 24.97 11.08 9.99
CA ILE A 13 23.98 10.16 10.57
C ILE A 13 23.70 10.51 12.03
N ASP A 14 24.74 10.78 12.82
CA ASP A 14 24.59 11.16 14.22
C ASP A 14 23.83 12.49 14.36
N GLN A 15 24.10 13.48 13.51
CA GLN A 15 23.37 14.74 13.46
C GLN A 15 21.90 14.57 13.07
N ILE A 16 21.60 13.70 12.10
CA ILE A 16 20.23 13.37 11.69
C ILE A 16 19.51 12.66 12.81
N THR A 17 20.17 11.71 13.47
CA THR A 17 19.62 10.96 14.61
C THR A 17 19.36 11.90 15.79
N GLU A 18 20.27 12.80 16.11
CA GLU A 18 20.07 13.84 17.14
C GLU A 18 18.90 14.77 16.80
N LEU A 19 18.76 15.16 15.54
CA LEU A 19 17.66 16.03 15.10
C LEU A 19 16.31 15.31 15.23
N PHE A 20 16.20 14.06 14.76
CA PHE A 20 14.99 13.27 14.91
C PHE A 20 14.69 12.96 16.39
N THR A 21 15.69 12.63 17.18
CA THR A 21 15.52 12.44 18.63
C THR A 21 15.03 13.73 19.30
N SER A 22 15.60 14.89 18.94
CA SER A 22 15.16 16.18 19.49
C SER A 22 13.74 16.55 19.05
N ILE A 23 13.31 16.18 17.83
CA ILE A 23 11.94 16.39 17.35
C ILE A 23 10.97 15.47 18.08
N ILE A 24 11.34 14.19 18.28
CA ILE A 24 10.54 13.22 19.05
C ILE A 24 10.45 13.65 20.50
N ASP A 25 11.56 14.02 21.13
CA ASP A 25 11.60 14.49 22.52
C ASP A 25 10.78 15.78 22.69
N HIS A 26 10.82 16.68 21.71
CA HIS A 26 10.03 17.92 21.74
C HIS A 26 8.55 17.66 21.48
N ALA A 27 8.21 16.70 20.61
CA ALA A 27 6.83 16.26 20.39
C ALA A 27 6.28 15.51 21.63
N ASP A 28 7.07 14.65 22.25
CA ASP A 28 6.74 13.97 23.49
C ASP A 28 6.62 14.96 24.66
N GLU A 29 7.50 15.94 24.76
CA GLU A 29 7.43 17.02 25.74
C GLU A 29 6.17 17.87 25.55
N GLN A 30 5.84 18.26 24.32
CA GLN A 30 4.59 18.99 24.02
C GLN A 30 3.35 18.14 24.28
N SER A 31 3.36 16.86 23.93
CA SER A 31 2.26 15.95 24.20
C SER A 31 2.03 15.72 25.70
N THR A 32 3.08 15.81 26.51
CA THR A 32 3.03 15.68 27.97
C THR A 32 2.52 16.95 28.64
N TYR A 33 2.73 18.13 28.05
CA TYR A 33 2.37 19.41 28.64
C TYR A 33 1.01 19.95 28.22
N ARG A 34 0.39 19.45 27.15
CA ARG A 34 -0.90 19.97 26.65
C ARG A 34 -1.90 18.84 26.37
N CYS A 35 -3.02 18.88 27.09
CA CYS A 35 -4.12 17.96 26.85
C CYS A 35 -4.66 18.12 25.41
N PRO A 36 -4.73 17.04 24.61
CA PRO A 36 -5.21 17.10 23.21
C PRO A 36 -6.67 17.54 23.09
N TYR A 37 -7.44 17.42 24.17
CA TYR A 37 -8.85 17.87 24.24
C TYR A 37 -9.02 19.31 24.76
N LYS A 38 -7.95 20.04 24.99
CA LYS A 38 -7.99 21.44 25.39
C LYS A 38 -7.81 22.33 24.17
N ASN A 39 -8.85 23.11 23.82
CA ASN A 39 -8.77 24.07 22.73
C ASN A 39 -8.00 25.34 23.14
N LYS A 40 -7.77 26.24 22.18
CA LYS A 40 -7.06 27.52 22.41
C LYS A 40 -7.74 28.50 23.39
N GLU A 41 -9.00 28.22 23.73
CA GLU A 41 -9.83 29.04 24.64
C GLU A 41 -9.97 28.35 26.01
N ASP A 42 -9.09 27.38 26.31
CA ASP A 42 -9.08 26.58 27.54
C ASP A 42 -10.39 25.80 27.78
N ARG A 43 -11.15 25.51 26.70
CA ARG A 43 -12.38 24.71 26.76
C ARG A 43 -12.07 23.25 26.47
N CYS A 44 -12.71 22.34 27.21
CA CYS A 44 -12.58 20.91 27.00
C CYS A 44 -13.49 20.43 25.88
N THR A 45 -12.93 19.71 24.89
CA THR A 45 -13.65 19.09 23.79
C THR A 45 -13.95 17.61 24.01
N ALA A 46 -13.42 17.01 25.11
CA ALA A 46 -13.67 15.61 25.44
C ALA A 46 -15.15 15.34 25.73
N LYS A 47 -15.66 14.24 25.22
CA LYS A 47 -17.03 13.76 25.47
C LYS A 47 -17.14 12.89 26.72
N PHE A 48 -16.03 12.52 27.34
CA PHE A 48 -15.94 11.70 28.55
C PHE A 48 -15.66 12.58 29.79
N GLY A 49 -15.98 12.06 31.00
CA GLY A 49 -15.66 12.72 32.24
C GLY A 49 -14.17 12.74 32.53
N CYS A 50 -13.63 13.91 32.84
CA CYS A 50 -12.23 14.08 33.21
C CYS A 50 -12.14 14.91 34.50
N ARG A 51 -11.27 14.51 35.45
CA ARG A 51 -11.07 15.21 36.73
C ARG A 51 -10.68 16.70 36.59
N ASN A 52 -10.17 17.10 35.43
CA ASN A 52 -9.76 18.47 35.15
C ASN A 52 -10.87 19.31 34.51
N GLN A 53 -12.04 18.75 34.26
CA GLN A 53 -13.19 19.49 33.74
C GLN A 53 -13.82 20.34 34.86
N ARG A 54 -14.08 21.62 34.58
CA ARG A 54 -14.79 22.54 35.43
C ARG A 54 -16.03 23.06 34.72
N LYS A 55 -17.13 23.21 35.47
CA LYS A 55 -18.38 23.77 34.93
C LYS A 55 -18.18 25.27 34.68
N PRO A 56 -18.58 25.80 33.53
CA PRO A 56 -18.61 27.23 33.28
C PRO A 56 -19.79 27.87 34.05
N ASP A 57 -19.70 29.17 34.27
CA ASP A 57 -20.80 29.93 34.94
C ASP A 57 -22.09 29.90 34.10
N ASN A 58 -21.96 29.81 32.79
CA ASN A 58 -23.09 29.67 31.88
C ASN A 58 -23.23 28.21 31.43
N ARG A 59 -24.34 27.55 31.81
CA ARG A 59 -24.64 26.13 31.53
C ARG A 59 -24.71 25.75 30.02
N LYS A 60 -24.78 26.73 29.14
CA LYS A 60 -24.79 26.51 27.67
C LYS A 60 -23.39 26.47 27.03
N GLU A 61 -22.36 26.79 27.81
CA GLU A 61 -20.97 26.79 27.31
C GLU A 61 -20.29 25.45 27.58
N ARG A 62 -19.28 25.12 26.73
CA ARG A 62 -18.45 23.94 26.92
C ARG A 62 -17.70 23.99 28.25
N LEU A 63 -17.42 22.83 28.83
CA LEU A 63 -16.66 22.69 30.07
C LEU A 63 -15.28 23.38 29.93
N ILE A 64 -14.83 24.01 31.01
CA ILE A 64 -13.52 24.63 31.08
C ILE A 64 -12.50 23.53 31.40
N CYS A 65 -11.36 23.48 30.72
CA CYS A 65 -10.26 22.62 31.06
C CYS A 65 -9.38 23.31 32.13
N GLY A 66 -9.46 22.87 33.39
CA GLY A 66 -8.63 23.35 34.49
C GLY A 66 -7.28 22.63 34.61
N GLY A 67 -6.89 21.83 33.62
CA GLY A 67 -5.59 21.15 33.59
C GLY A 67 -4.45 22.15 33.39
N ASP A 68 -3.40 22.01 34.22
CA ASP A 68 -2.15 22.74 34.05
C ASP A 68 -1.36 22.16 32.89
N TYR A 69 -0.55 22.96 32.20
CA TYR A 69 0.31 22.55 31.10
C TYR A 69 1.38 21.51 31.49
N LYS A 70 1.58 21.31 32.80
CA LYS A 70 2.55 20.33 33.35
C LYS A 70 1.92 19.01 33.80
N LEU A 71 0.63 18.79 33.62
CA LEU A 71 -0.04 17.56 34.05
C LEU A 71 0.09 16.46 32.99
N ASP A 72 0.62 15.31 33.40
CA ASP A 72 0.54 14.09 32.62
C ASP A 72 -0.92 13.65 32.52
N TYR A 73 -1.55 13.92 31.38
CA TYR A 73 -2.97 13.62 31.16
C TYR A 73 -3.26 12.12 30.98
N ARG A 74 -2.23 11.27 30.80
CA ARG A 74 -2.41 9.82 30.68
C ARG A 74 -3.03 9.24 31.95
N GLN A 75 -2.71 9.74 33.12
CA GLN A 75 -3.31 9.35 34.39
C GLN A 75 -4.77 9.86 34.55
N ALA A 76 -5.21 10.81 33.75
CA ALA A 76 -6.59 11.30 33.82
C ALA A 76 -7.60 10.36 33.11
N TRP A 77 -7.11 9.38 32.37
CA TRP A 77 -7.93 8.40 31.65
C TRP A 77 -8.20 7.12 32.48
N GLU A 78 -7.49 6.95 33.59
CA GLU A 78 -7.60 5.80 34.50
C GLU A 78 -8.49 6.09 35.72
N THR A 79 -9.51 6.94 35.62
CA THR A 79 -10.37 7.24 36.75
C THR A 79 -11.45 6.18 36.94
N GLU A 80 -11.49 5.59 38.15
CA GLU A 80 -12.60 4.83 38.68
C GLU A 80 -13.92 5.62 38.57
N GLU A 81 -15.02 4.92 38.32
CA GLU A 81 -16.36 5.48 38.24
C GLU A 81 -16.68 6.31 39.51
N VAL A 82 -17.02 7.57 39.30
CA VAL A 82 -17.57 8.39 40.37
C VAL A 82 -19.06 8.08 40.48
N GLU A 83 -19.43 7.25 41.46
CA GLU A 83 -20.83 7.12 41.87
C GLU A 83 -21.39 8.48 42.33
N GLY A 84 -22.42 8.94 41.66
CA GLY A 84 -23.16 10.13 42.10
C GLY A 84 -23.73 11.01 40.98
N GLY A 85 -24.48 10.47 40.06
CA GLY A 85 -25.35 11.20 39.15
C GLY A 85 -26.82 10.99 39.55
N MET A 86 -27.51 12.05 39.98
CA MET A 86 -28.95 12.03 40.21
C MET A 86 -29.66 11.54 38.96
N ALA A 87 -30.51 10.51 39.16
CA ALA A 87 -31.53 10.11 38.20
C ALA A 87 -32.43 11.31 37.87
N ILE A 88 -32.52 11.64 36.61
CA ILE A 88 -33.64 12.40 36.06
C ILE A 88 -34.48 11.37 35.33
N ASP A 89 -35.62 11.02 35.93
CA ASP A 89 -36.69 10.31 35.27
C ASP A 89 -37.14 11.15 34.06
N ASP A 90 -36.92 10.66 32.88
CA ASP A 90 -37.66 11.06 31.68
C ASP A 90 -38.17 9.78 31.03
N GLU A 91 -39.44 9.52 31.26
CA GLU A 91 -40.25 8.58 30.49
C GLU A 91 -40.32 9.05 29.03
N ASN A 92 -40.09 8.12 28.12
CA ASN A 92 -40.13 8.22 26.65
C ASN A 92 -38.82 8.64 25.93
N THR A 93 -37.85 7.77 25.93
CA THR A 93 -36.93 7.61 24.79
C THR A 93 -37.09 6.20 24.26
N GLU A 94 -37.61 6.07 23.05
CA GLU A 94 -37.44 4.87 22.24
C GLU A 94 -35.92 4.57 22.22
N HIS A 95 -35.51 3.46 22.83
CA HIS A 95 -34.15 2.96 22.70
C HIS A 95 -33.93 2.65 21.23
N SER A 96 -33.29 3.55 20.51
CA SER A 96 -32.80 3.25 19.16
C SER A 96 -31.70 2.20 19.29
N MET A 97 -32.03 0.95 19.01
CA MET A 97 -31.03 -0.11 18.87
C MET A 97 -30.04 0.35 17.82
N GLY A 98 -28.75 0.32 18.15
CA GLY A 98 -27.67 0.62 17.22
C GLY A 98 -27.68 -0.36 16.05
N THR A 99 -26.95 -0.02 15.02
CA THR A 99 -26.85 -0.77 13.77
C THR A 99 -25.44 -1.29 13.54
N VAL A 100 -25.34 -2.43 12.87
CA VAL A 100 -24.09 -2.89 12.27
C VAL A 100 -24.14 -2.63 10.78
N ALA A 101 -23.10 -2.00 10.26
CA ALA A 101 -22.94 -1.67 8.85
C ALA A 101 -21.69 -2.32 8.27
N SER A 102 -21.74 -2.66 6.98
CA SER A 102 -20.59 -2.95 6.15
C SER A 102 -20.94 -2.61 4.71
N ASP A 103 -20.17 -1.72 4.12
CA ASP A 103 -20.48 -1.04 2.88
C ASP A 103 -21.91 -0.38 2.97
N ASP A 104 -22.79 -0.55 1.99
CA ASP A 104 -24.15 0.03 1.98
C ASP A 104 -25.21 -0.84 2.70
N ARG A 105 -24.79 -1.92 3.38
CA ARG A 105 -25.69 -2.88 4.02
C ARG A 105 -25.71 -2.69 5.52
N THR A 106 -26.91 -2.72 6.12
CA THR A 106 -27.09 -2.51 7.56
C THR A 106 -28.03 -3.55 8.18
N ARG A 107 -27.85 -3.82 9.48
CA ARG A 107 -28.73 -4.63 10.33
C ARG A 107 -28.76 -4.05 11.74
N ASN A 108 -29.85 -4.32 12.48
CA ASN A 108 -29.94 -3.94 13.88
C ASN A 108 -29.03 -4.82 14.74
N LEU A 109 -28.37 -4.21 15.72
CA LEU A 109 -27.49 -4.91 16.65
C LEU A 109 -28.30 -5.73 17.67
N SER A 110 -27.69 -6.84 18.10
CA SER A 110 -28.17 -7.68 19.20
C SER A 110 -26.97 -8.18 20.00
N VAL A 111 -27.03 -8.05 21.32
CA VAL A 111 -25.98 -8.54 22.23
C VAL A 111 -25.83 -10.06 22.10
N GLY A 112 -24.59 -10.53 22.09
CA GLY A 112 -24.23 -11.95 22.02
C GLY A 112 -23.98 -12.50 20.61
N LYS A 113 -24.35 -11.78 19.55
CA LYS A 113 -23.97 -12.15 18.17
C LYS A 113 -22.53 -11.76 17.88
N THR A 114 -21.88 -12.52 17.02
CA THR A 114 -20.55 -12.20 16.51
C THR A 114 -20.63 -11.33 15.26
N ILE A 115 -19.55 -10.61 14.94
CA ILE A 115 -19.45 -9.90 13.65
C ILE A 115 -19.53 -10.86 12.46
N PHE A 116 -19.13 -12.14 12.65
CA PHE A 116 -19.28 -13.17 11.62
C PHE A 116 -20.77 -13.51 11.35
N ASP A 117 -21.60 -13.54 12.40
CA ASP A 117 -23.04 -13.77 12.24
C ASP A 117 -23.71 -12.64 11.46
N TYR A 118 -23.27 -11.38 11.72
CA TYR A 118 -23.71 -10.23 10.93
C TYR A 118 -23.21 -10.24 9.50
N ALA A 119 -21.98 -10.70 9.26
CA ALA A 119 -21.47 -10.86 7.91
C ALA A 119 -22.37 -11.83 7.10
N ASP A 120 -22.80 -12.95 7.71
CA ASP A 120 -23.76 -13.87 7.08
C ASP A 120 -25.10 -13.18 6.78
N GLU A 121 -25.65 -12.43 7.75
CA GLU A 121 -26.93 -11.70 7.60
C GLU A 121 -26.88 -10.56 6.58
N LEU A 122 -25.71 -9.99 6.37
CA LEU A 122 -25.41 -8.97 5.36
C LEU A 122 -24.99 -9.56 4.02
N GLU A 123 -24.94 -10.89 3.91
CA GLU A 123 -24.47 -11.63 2.73
C GLU A 123 -23.04 -11.27 2.34
N ILE A 124 -22.17 -11.03 3.34
CA ILE A 124 -20.74 -10.74 3.18
C ILE A 124 -19.96 -12.02 3.42
N GLN A 125 -19.25 -12.49 2.40
CA GLN A 125 -18.47 -13.71 2.50
C GLN A 125 -17.16 -13.47 3.25
N LEU A 126 -17.05 -14.02 4.47
CA LEU A 126 -15.81 -14.08 5.22
C LEU A 126 -15.19 -15.48 5.14
N PRO A 127 -13.87 -15.58 4.87
CA PRO A 127 -13.21 -16.88 4.82
C PRO A 127 -13.14 -17.51 6.21
N THR A 128 -13.33 -18.81 6.28
CA THR A 128 -13.13 -19.61 7.50
C THR A 128 -12.87 -21.06 7.16
N SER A 129 -11.92 -21.70 7.83
CA SER A 129 -11.63 -23.14 7.70
C SER A 129 -11.65 -23.88 9.04
N CYS A 130 -11.87 -23.17 10.16
CA CYS A 130 -11.87 -23.73 11.52
C CYS A 130 -13.26 -23.82 12.15
N LEU A 131 -14.34 -23.73 11.39
CA LEU A 131 -15.70 -23.68 11.91
C LEU A 131 -15.92 -22.59 12.98
N ARG A 132 -15.32 -21.42 12.78
CA ARG A 132 -15.43 -20.23 13.63
C ARG A 132 -14.83 -20.37 15.04
N THR A 133 -13.89 -21.28 15.24
CA THR A 133 -13.21 -21.47 16.54
C THR A 133 -12.06 -20.50 16.80
N GLY A 134 -11.77 -19.59 15.86
CA GLY A 134 -10.64 -18.63 15.96
C GLY A 134 -9.27 -19.18 15.57
N GLN A 135 -9.14 -20.47 15.21
CA GLN A 135 -7.84 -21.12 14.99
C GLN A 135 -7.23 -20.87 13.61
N CYS A 136 -8.04 -20.62 12.58
CA CYS A 136 -7.53 -20.45 11.21
C CYS A 136 -6.98 -19.05 10.93
N HIS A 137 -7.40 -18.02 11.66
CA HIS A 137 -7.05 -16.61 11.48
C HIS A 137 -7.45 -16.06 10.10
N GLU A 138 -8.50 -16.59 9.49
CA GLU A 138 -8.92 -16.21 8.13
C GLU A 138 -9.97 -15.08 8.13
N CYS A 139 -10.86 -15.05 9.13
CA CYS A 139 -11.98 -14.11 9.21
C CYS A 139 -11.61 -12.78 9.87
N ILE A 140 -10.43 -12.23 9.57
CA ILE A 140 -10.03 -10.93 10.08
C ILE A 140 -10.86 -9.84 9.40
N VAL A 141 -11.39 -8.93 10.21
CA VAL A 141 -12.13 -7.73 9.79
C VAL A 141 -11.53 -6.50 10.44
N GLU A 142 -11.68 -5.38 9.79
CA GLU A 142 -11.38 -4.06 10.33
C GLU A 142 -12.65 -3.46 10.91
N ILE A 143 -12.63 -3.04 12.16
CA ILE A 143 -13.73 -2.32 12.82
C ILE A 143 -13.45 -0.83 12.67
N LYS A 144 -14.12 -0.18 11.74
CA LYS A 144 -13.93 1.25 11.45
C LYS A 144 -14.53 2.14 12.55
N GLN A 145 -15.64 1.68 13.16
CA GLN A 145 -16.35 2.38 14.22
C GLN A 145 -17.00 1.37 15.15
N GLY A 146 -17.14 1.70 16.44
CA GLY A 146 -17.88 0.89 17.41
C GLY A 146 -17.07 -0.25 18.03
N MET A 147 -15.74 -0.16 18.09
CA MET A 147 -14.90 -1.16 18.77
C MET A 147 -15.32 -1.37 20.23
N GLU A 148 -15.76 -0.33 20.90
CA GLU A 148 -16.25 -0.33 22.28
C GLU A 148 -17.57 -1.08 22.47
N ALA A 149 -18.29 -1.35 21.40
CA ALA A 149 -19.49 -2.19 21.40
C ALA A 149 -19.18 -3.69 21.49
N LEU A 150 -17.93 -4.08 21.27
CA LEU A 150 -17.49 -5.45 21.23
C LEU A 150 -16.83 -5.87 22.56
N GLN A 151 -16.93 -7.17 22.88
CA GLN A 151 -16.16 -7.74 23.98
C GLN A 151 -14.64 -7.56 23.74
N PRO A 152 -13.84 -7.44 24.83
CA PRO A 152 -12.38 -7.43 24.73
C PRO A 152 -11.83 -8.60 23.92
N ARG A 153 -10.68 -8.40 23.26
CA ARG A 153 -9.99 -9.48 22.55
C ARG A 153 -9.70 -10.66 23.45
N ASN A 154 -9.88 -11.85 22.94
CA ASN A 154 -9.51 -13.08 23.63
C ASN A 154 -8.12 -13.59 23.17
N GLU A 155 -7.66 -14.72 23.71
CA GLU A 155 -6.36 -15.29 23.42
C GLU A 155 -6.17 -15.60 21.92
N ALA A 156 -7.23 -16.03 21.20
CA ALA A 156 -7.17 -16.30 19.77
C ALA A 156 -6.91 -15.05 18.92
N GLU A 157 -7.14 -13.85 19.47
CA GLU A 157 -6.92 -12.56 18.83
C GLU A 157 -5.63 -11.86 19.29
N SER A 158 -4.78 -12.53 20.08
CA SER A 158 -3.56 -11.93 20.69
C SER A 158 -2.56 -11.41 19.68
N PHE A 159 -2.63 -11.87 18.44
CA PHE A 159 -1.79 -11.41 17.32
C PHE A 159 -2.37 -10.18 16.60
N LEU A 160 -3.62 -9.78 16.87
CA LEU A 160 -4.25 -8.61 16.24
C LEU A 160 -4.08 -7.37 17.11
N GLN A 161 -3.89 -6.23 16.47
CA GLN A 161 -3.71 -4.91 17.10
C GLN A 161 -4.73 -3.91 16.53
N ASP A 162 -4.72 -2.71 17.04
CA ASP A 162 -5.54 -1.57 16.60
C ASP A 162 -7.03 -1.92 16.43
N ASN A 163 -7.59 -1.66 15.28
CA ASN A 163 -9.01 -1.88 14.96
C ASN A 163 -9.32 -3.22 14.29
N TYR A 164 -8.38 -4.17 14.28
CA TYR A 164 -8.57 -5.49 13.67
C TYR A 164 -9.09 -6.52 14.67
N ARG A 165 -10.07 -7.32 14.25
CA ARG A 165 -10.70 -8.39 15.03
C ARG A 165 -10.85 -9.67 14.21
N LEU A 166 -10.90 -10.83 14.87
CA LEU A 166 -11.47 -12.04 14.25
C LEU A 166 -12.99 -11.94 14.30
N ALA A 167 -13.66 -11.85 13.17
CA ALA A 167 -15.12 -11.71 13.10
C ALA A 167 -15.86 -12.77 13.93
N CYS A 168 -15.35 -14.00 13.95
CA CYS A 168 -15.93 -15.10 14.72
C CYS A 168 -15.68 -15.02 16.23
N GLN A 169 -14.80 -14.14 16.69
CA GLN A 169 -14.49 -13.91 18.12
C GLN A 169 -14.97 -12.54 18.61
N ALA A 170 -15.27 -11.63 17.69
CA ALA A 170 -15.74 -10.28 17.99
C ALA A 170 -17.24 -10.31 18.33
N VAL A 171 -17.56 -10.52 19.60
CA VAL A 171 -18.93 -10.62 20.12
C VAL A 171 -19.45 -9.25 20.52
N VAL A 172 -20.66 -8.89 20.11
CA VAL A 172 -21.35 -7.67 20.52
C VAL A 172 -21.72 -7.74 22.00
N SER A 173 -21.26 -6.78 22.78
CA SER A 173 -21.55 -6.63 24.22
C SER A 173 -22.50 -5.45 24.52
N ASN A 174 -22.54 -4.45 23.64
CA ASN A 174 -23.43 -3.31 23.73
C ASN A 174 -24.12 -3.07 22.38
N ALA A 175 -25.44 -3.17 22.35
CA ALA A 175 -26.23 -3.00 21.13
C ALA A 175 -26.71 -1.55 20.90
N ASP A 176 -26.33 -0.58 21.74
CA ASP A 176 -26.73 0.82 21.61
C ASP A 176 -25.71 1.65 20.81
N ILE A 177 -24.57 1.06 20.45
CA ILE A 177 -23.45 1.72 19.75
C ILE A 177 -23.35 1.14 18.34
N ASP A 178 -23.42 1.99 17.34
CA ASP A 178 -23.28 1.59 15.94
C ASP A 178 -21.89 0.99 15.66
N ILE A 179 -21.86 -0.09 14.89
CA ILE A 179 -20.64 -0.76 14.44
C ILE A 179 -20.54 -0.63 12.92
N ASP A 180 -19.39 -0.17 12.43
CA ASP A 180 -19.02 -0.28 11.01
C ASP A 180 -17.79 -1.19 10.90
N PHE A 181 -17.89 -2.22 10.05
CA PHE A 181 -16.78 -3.13 9.80
C PHE A 181 -16.55 -3.36 8.31
N SER A 182 -15.34 -3.74 7.96
CA SER A 182 -15.05 -4.17 6.60
C SER A 182 -14.17 -5.42 6.57
N PRO A 183 -14.40 -6.35 5.63
CA PRO A 183 -13.50 -7.48 5.41
C PRO A 183 -12.14 -6.99 4.94
N LEU A 184 -11.08 -7.75 5.26
CA LEU A 184 -9.72 -7.44 4.79
C LEU A 184 -9.56 -7.54 3.27
N ARG A 185 -10.44 -8.26 2.60
CA ARG A 185 -10.35 -8.47 1.15
C ARG A 185 -11.45 -7.69 0.43
N ARG A 186 -11.13 -6.46 0.05
CA ARG A 186 -11.91 -5.70 -0.92
C ARG A 186 -11.31 -5.92 -2.31
N LYS A 187 -12.14 -5.93 -3.35
CA LYS A 187 -11.70 -6.06 -4.75
C LYS A 187 -11.67 -4.68 -5.40
N PRO A 188 -10.49 -4.08 -5.62
CA PRO A 188 -10.39 -2.82 -6.35
C PRO A 188 -10.73 -3.02 -7.84
N GLN A 189 -11.50 -2.11 -8.42
CA GLN A 189 -11.93 -2.22 -9.83
C GLN A 189 -10.82 -1.82 -10.83
N ILE A 190 -9.90 -0.97 -10.41
CA ILE A 190 -8.94 -0.30 -11.32
C ILE A 190 -7.76 -1.19 -11.74
N LEU A 191 -7.39 -2.20 -10.94
CA LEU A 191 -6.10 -2.90 -11.11
C LEU A 191 -6.13 -4.07 -12.10
N THR A 192 -7.28 -4.41 -12.66
CA THR A 192 -7.43 -5.52 -13.60
C THR A 192 -7.17 -5.13 -15.06
N ASN A 193 -7.15 -3.84 -15.38
CA ASN A 193 -6.92 -3.33 -16.73
C ASN A 193 -5.41 -3.13 -16.99
N SER A 194 -4.66 -4.20 -17.13
CA SER A 194 -3.37 -4.13 -17.82
C SER A 194 -3.67 -4.03 -19.34
N ASN A 195 -3.04 -3.10 -20.03
CA ASN A 195 -2.96 -3.12 -21.49
C ASN A 195 -2.22 -4.41 -21.88
N GLN A 196 -2.97 -5.50 -22.08
CA GLN A 196 -2.38 -6.82 -22.36
C GLN A 196 -1.73 -6.77 -23.75
N THR A 197 -0.41 -6.55 -23.77
CA THR A 197 0.35 -6.73 -25.00
C THR A 197 0.32 -8.22 -25.35
N PRO A 198 -0.11 -8.60 -26.57
CA PRO A 198 -0.11 -10.00 -26.98
C PRO A 198 1.32 -10.56 -26.92
N ILE A 199 1.50 -11.66 -26.20
CA ILE A 199 2.78 -12.36 -26.17
C ILE A 199 2.88 -13.16 -27.46
N ILE A 200 3.75 -12.74 -28.37
CA ILE A 200 3.86 -13.27 -29.75
C ILE A 200 4.57 -14.64 -29.77
N HIS A 201 5.45 -14.88 -28.82
CA HIS A 201 6.22 -16.14 -28.73
C HIS A 201 6.17 -16.68 -27.31
N ILE A 202 5.71 -17.92 -27.16
CA ILE A 202 5.64 -18.61 -25.87
C ILE A 202 6.62 -19.80 -25.90
N ASP A 203 7.40 -19.92 -24.84
CA ASP A 203 8.31 -21.04 -24.55
C ASP A 203 8.34 -21.28 -23.04
N PRO A 204 7.20 -21.72 -22.44
CA PRO A 204 7.11 -21.94 -21.00
C PRO A 204 8.01 -23.08 -20.55
N ILE A 205 8.41 -23.06 -19.27
CA ILE A 205 9.20 -24.14 -18.68
C ILE A 205 8.36 -25.41 -18.48
N VAL A 206 7.04 -25.23 -18.30
CA VAL A 206 6.08 -26.33 -18.20
C VAL A 206 5.53 -26.66 -19.59
N THR A 207 5.64 -27.91 -19.99
CA THR A 207 5.19 -28.39 -21.31
C THR A 207 4.44 -29.71 -21.20
N CYS A 208 3.59 -30.01 -22.19
CA CYS A 208 2.91 -31.30 -22.30
C CYS A 208 3.42 -32.05 -23.53
N GLN A 209 3.83 -33.29 -23.35
CA GLN A 209 4.25 -34.17 -24.43
C GLN A 209 3.62 -35.55 -24.24
N SER A 210 2.90 -36.02 -25.25
CA SER A 210 2.25 -37.33 -25.23
C SER A 210 1.40 -37.61 -23.97
N GLY A 211 0.66 -36.60 -23.48
CA GLY A 211 -0.19 -36.71 -22.31
C GLY A 211 0.54 -36.70 -20.96
N VAL A 212 1.83 -36.34 -20.96
CA VAL A 212 2.64 -36.20 -19.75
C VAL A 212 3.08 -34.74 -19.62
N VAL A 213 2.93 -34.20 -18.41
CA VAL A 213 3.34 -32.82 -18.07
C VAL A 213 4.77 -32.85 -17.54
N TYR A 214 5.59 -31.99 -18.09
CA TYR A 214 6.99 -31.82 -17.71
C TYR A 214 7.22 -30.42 -17.15
N TYR A 215 8.02 -30.33 -16.09
CA TYR A 215 8.67 -29.09 -15.66
C TYR A 215 10.13 -29.17 -16.10
N ASP A 216 10.52 -28.38 -17.07
CA ASP A 216 11.77 -28.51 -17.82
C ASP A 216 11.89 -29.93 -18.43
N ARG A 217 12.73 -30.79 -17.86
CA ARG A 217 12.92 -32.19 -18.31
C ARG A 217 12.35 -33.21 -17.33
N GLU A 218 11.83 -32.77 -16.17
CA GLU A 218 11.27 -33.62 -15.13
C GLU A 218 9.79 -33.89 -15.40
N SER A 219 9.40 -35.14 -15.52
CA SER A 219 7.99 -35.53 -15.57
C SER A 219 7.32 -35.30 -14.20
N ILE A 220 6.28 -34.47 -14.16
CA ILE A 220 5.63 -34.06 -12.91
C ILE A 220 4.21 -34.61 -12.76
N ASP A 221 3.44 -34.77 -13.85
CA ASP A 221 2.05 -35.22 -13.79
C ASP A 221 1.61 -35.85 -15.13
N LYS A 222 0.40 -36.42 -15.14
CA LYS A 222 -0.36 -36.69 -16.36
C LYS A 222 -1.16 -35.45 -16.73
N TYR A 223 -1.29 -35.19 -18.03
CA TYR A 223 -2.15 -34.13 -18.53
C TYR A 223 -3.62 -34.36 -18.12
N ARG A 224 -4.26 -33.34 -17.54
CA ARG A 224 -5.60 -33.42 -16.96
C ARG A 224 -6.67 -32.68 -17.77
N GLY A 225 -6.29 -31.94 -18.81
CA GLY A 225 -7.18 -31.13 -19.64
C GLY A 225 -6.67 -29.74 -19.91
N HIS A 226 -5.94 -29.16 -18.95
CA HIS A 226 -5.37 -27.83 -19.08
C HIS A 226 -3.94 -27.79 -18.55
N LEU A 227 -3.20 -26.79 -19.03
CA LEU A 227 -1.85 -26.50 -18.59
C LEU A 227 -1.81 -25.05 -18.11
N TYR A 228 -2.12 -24.84 -16.82
CA TYR A 228 -2.21 -23.50 -16.24
C TYR A 228 -1.00 -23.13 -15.42
N GLY A 229 -0.73 -21.82 -15.39
CA GLY A 229 0.18 -21.17 -14.45
C GLY A 229 -0.46 -19.97 -13.80
N LEU A 230 0.13 -19.51 -12.69
CA LEU A 230 -0.24 -18.25 -12.04
C LEU A 230 0.91 -17.26 -12.12
N ALA A 231 0.62 -16.02 -12.51
CA ALA A 231 1.47 -14.87 -12.24
C ALA A 231 0.88 -14.13 -11.03
N ILE A 232 1.72 -13.81 -10.05
CA ILE A 232 1.31 -13.15 -8.81
C ILE A 232 2.19 -11.93 -8.57
N ASP A 233 1.57 -10.78 -8.44
CA ASP A 233 2.19 -9.54 -7.97
C ASP A 233 1.80 -9.30 -6.51
N LEU A 234 2.79 -9.32 -5.63
CA LEU A 234 2.65 -9.18 -4.18
C LEU A 234 2.91 -7.73 -3.76
N GLY A 235 2.01 -6.83 -4.14
CA GLY A 235 2.11 -5.44 -3.71
C GLY A 235 1.90 -5.28 -2.19
N THR A 236 2.44 -4.21 -1.61
CA THR A 236 2.23 -3.88 -0.20
C THR A 236 0.75 -3.65 0.11
N THR A 237 0.05 -2.93 -0.75
CA THR A 237 -1.38 -2.59 -0.59
C THR A 237 -2.28 -3.60 -1.29
N THR A 238 -1.93 -4.03 -2.48
CA THR A 238 -2.77 -4.87 -3.34
C THR A 238 -1.99 -6.08 -3.85
N VAL A 239 -2.64 -7.25 -3.84
CA VAL A 239 -2.16 -8.48 -4.48
C VAL A 239 -2.94 -8.69 -5.77
N VAL A 240 -2.24 -8.96 -6.86
CA VAL A 240 -2.83 -9.26 -8.17
C VAL A 240 -2.44 -10.68 -8.59
N ILE A 241 -3.40 -11.49 -9.01
CA ILE A 241 -3.19 -12.86 -9.48
C ILE A 241 -3.80 -13.01 -10.88
N SER A 242 -2.99 -13.47 -11.84
CA SER A 242 -3.45 -13.79 -13.19
C SER A 242 -3.34 -15.30 -13.43
N LEU A 243 -4.45 -15.94 -13.81
CA LEU A 243 -4.47 -17.31 -14.30
C LEU A 243 -4.15 -17.32 -15.79
N VAL A 244 -3.11 -18.03 -16.19
CA VAL A 244 -2.55 -18.03 -17.54
C VAL A 244 -2.57 -19.44 -18.12
N ASP A 245 -3.06 -19.58 -19.33
CA ASP A 245 -2.95 -20.81 -20.12
C ASP A 245 -1.53 -20.87 -20.74
N LEU A 246 -0.75 -21.86 -20.33
CA LEU A 246 0.63 -22.04 -20.76
C LEU A 246 0.74 -22.63 -22.18
N GLU A 247 -0.34 -23.16 -22.74
CA GLU A 247 -0.35 -23.73 -24.08
C GLU A 247 -0.49 -22.65 -25.16
N ASN A 248 -1.18 -21.55 -24.86
CA ASN A 248 -1.43 -20.47 -25.83
C ASN A 248 -1.09 -19.06 -25.33
N GLY A 249 -0.65 -18.91 -24.09
CA GLY A 249 -0.27 -17.64 -23.46
C GLY A 249 -1.44 -16.73 -23.06
N LYS A 250 -2.68 -17.21 -23.18
CA LYS A 250 -3.86 -16.40 -22.88
C LYS A 250 -4.05 -16.25 -21.36
N SER A 251 -4.29 -15.03 -20.91
CA SER A 251 -4.82 -14.79 -19.56
C SER A 251 -6.30 -15.19 -19.54
N ILE A 252 -6.63 -16.15 -18.69
CA ILE A 252 -8.00 -16.62 -18.49
C ILE A 252 -8.76 -15.62 -17.63
N THR A 253 -8.16 -15.19 -16.53
CA THR A 253 -8.70 -14.16 -15.63
C THR A 253 -7.58 -13.50 -14.86
N THR A 254 -7.87 -12.30 -14.37
CA THR A 254 -7.01 -11.58 -13.41
C THR A 254 -7.89 -11.12 -12.26
N SER A 255 -7.49 -11.45 -11.03
CA SER A 255 -8.12 -11.02 -9.80
C SER A 255 -7.17 -10.12 -9.03
N ALA A 256 -7.71 -9.07 -8.42
CA ALA A 256 -7.00 -8.19 -7.51
C ALA A 256 -7.74 -8.11 -6.19
N PHE A 257 -7.01 -8.04 -5.07
CA PHE A 257 -7.58 -7.85 -3.74
C PHE A 257 -6.60 -7.12 -2.83
N GLU A 258 -7.13 -6.43 -1.82
CA GLU A 258 -6.30 -5.77 -0.81
C GLU A 258 -5.42 -6.78 -0.10
N ASN A 259 -4.14 -6.44 0.10
CA ASN A 259 -3.21 -7.32 0.79
C ASN A 259 -3.65 -7.54 2.25
N PRO A 260 -4.03 -8.77 2.64
CA PRO A 260 -4.54 -9.04 3.98
C PRO A 260 -3.51 -8.80 5.09
N GLN A 261 -2.24 -8.62 4.75
CA GLN A 261 -1.18 -8.35 5.72
C GLN A 261 -1.25 -6.94 6.34
N ARG A 262 -2.21 -6.09 5.90
CA ARG A 262 -2.37 -4.72 6.42
C ARG A 262 -2.63 -4.66 7.93
N PHE A 263 -3.15 -5.72 8.55
CA PHE A 263 -3.29 -5.80 10.00
C PHE A 263 -1.95 -5.80 10.76
N GLY A 264 -0.84 -6.11 10.11
CA GLY A 264 0.51 -5.99 10.65
C GLY A 264 1.24 -4.72 10.22
N GLY A 265 0.54 -3.80 9.57
CA GLY A 265 1.07 -2.49 9.17
C GLY A 265 0.75 -2.10 7.73
N SER A 266 0.59 -0.80 7.51
CA SER A 266 0.30 -0.22 6.20
C SER A 266 1.52 -0.20 5.26
N ASP A 267 2.73 -0.23 5.81
CA ASP A 267 4.00 -0.18 5.08
C ASP A 267 4.93 -1.33 5.45
N ILE A 268 6.04 -1.41 4.74
CA ILE A 268 7.01 -2.50 4.85
C ILE A 268 7.68 -2.53 6.23
N MET A 269 8.05 -1.37 6.79
CA MET A 269 8.78 -1.29 8.06
C MET A 269 7.91 -1.76 9.23
N HIS A 270 6.65 -1.36 9.26
CA HIS A 270 5.69 -1.85 10.25
C HIS A 270 5.49 -3.36 10.12
N ARG A 271 5.40 -3.91 8.90
CA ARG A 271 5.27 -5.37 8.68
C ARG A 271 6.49 -6.15 9.12
N ILE A 272 7.70 -5.64 8.88
CA ILE A 272 8.94 -6.25 9.38
C ILE A 272 8.93 -6.28 10.91
N SER A 273 8.60 -5.16 11.55
CA SER A 273 8.50 -5.08 13.00
C SER A 273 7.43 -6.03 13.56
N TYR A 274 6.26 -6.07 12.93
CA TYR A 274 5.17 -6.97 13.30
C TYR A 274 5.58 -8.45 13.18
N ASP A 275 6.20 -8.85 12.05
CA ASP A 275 6.63 -10.24 11.85
C ASP A 275 7.67 -10.69 12.88
N GLY A 276 8.50 -9.77 13.39
CA GLY A 276 9.43 -10.04 14.49
C GLY A 276 8.73 -10.45 15.79
N ALA A 277 7.57 -9.86 16.09
CA ALA A 277 6.78 -10.17 17.27
C ALA A 277 5.79 -11.35 17.05
N HIS A 278 5.26 -11.48 15.83
CA HIS A 278 4.20 -12.43 15.46
C HIS A 278 4.60 -13.24 14.22
N HIS A 279 5.72 -13.95 14.32
CA HIS A 279 6.36 -14.64 13.21
C HIS A 279 5.41 -15.58 12.46
N GLY A 280 5.30 -15.36 11.15
CA GLY A 280 4.54 -16.19 10.22
C GLY A 280 3.04 -15.85 10.10
N GLU A 281 2.45 -14.98 10.93
CA GLU A 281 1.03 -14.61 10.83
C GLU A 281 0.75 -13.82 9.54
N LEU A 282 1.63 -12.89 9.15
CA LEU A 282 1.51 -12.18 7.87
C LEU A 282 1.52 -13.13 6.70
N ARG A 283 2.41 -14.10 6.73
CA ARG A 283 2.50 -15.12 5.69
C ARG A 283 1.26 -16.00 5.65
N LYS A 284 0.75 -16.43 6.81
CA LYS A 284 -0.46 -17.26 6.93
C LYS A 284 -1.65 -16.56 6.28
N ALA A 285 -1.86 -15.28 6.57
CA ALA A 285 -2.93 -14.48 5.96
C ALA A 285 -2.79 -14.40 4.43
N LEU A 286 -1.58 -14.14 3.93
CA LEU A 286 -1.30 -14.07 2.48
C LEU A 286 -1.59 -15.41 1.79
N ILE A 287 -1.08 -16.53 2.32
CA ILE A 287 -1.28 -17.85 1.73
C ILE A 287 -2.76 -18.26 1.73
N ASN A 288 -3.48 -17.93 2.79
CA ASN A 288 -4.92 -18.18 2.86
C ASN A 288 -5.68 -17.39 1.79
N ALA A 289 -5.31 -16.12 1.58
CA ALA A 289 -5.91 -15.30 0.54
C ALA A 289 -5.62 -15.84 -0.88
N ILE A 290 -4.37 -16.21 -1.17
CA ILE A 290 -3.99 -16.83 -2.45
C ILE A 290 -4.78 -18.13 -2.67
N ASN A 291 -4.86 -18.99 -1.67
CA ASN A 291 -5.60 -20.26 -1.77
C ASN A 291 -7.10 -20.07 -1.98
N HIS A 292 -7.67 -19.03 -1.40
CA HIS A 292 -9.07 -18.70 -1.61
C HIS A 292 -9.30 -18.20 -3.05
N GLU A 293 -8.44 -17.33 -3.58
CA GLU A 293 -8.56 -16.88 -4.97
C GLU A 293 -8.41 -18.03 -5.97
N ILE A 294 -7.50 -18.98 -5.70
CA ILE A 294 -7.37 -20.21 -6.51
C ILE A 294 -8.69 -21.00 -6.48
N LEU A 295 -9.32 -21.14 -5.32
CA LEU A 295 -10.62 -21.83 -5.19
C LEU A 295 -11.73 -21.10 -5.97
N GLN A 296 -11.80 -19.78 -5.86
CA GLN A 296 -12.77 -18.97 -6.62
C GLN A 296 -12.59 -19.14 -8.15
N MET A 297 -11.33 -19.14 -8.61
CA MET A 297 -11.02 -19.37 -10.03
C MET A 297 -11.40 -20.80 -10.45
N GLU A 298 -11.13 -21.82 -9.61
CA GLU A 298 -11.51 -23.22 -9.83
C GLU A 298 -13.03 -23.35 -10.03
N GLU A 299 -13.82 -22.72 -9.14
CA GLU A 299 -15.28 -22.73 -9.19
C GLU A 299 -15.83 -21.96 -10.40
N GLN A 300 -15.26 -20.79 -10.70
CA GLN A 300 -15.74 -19.92 -11.77
C GLN A 300 -15.45 -20.47 -13.18
N PHE A 301 -14.27 -21.07 -13.38
CA PHE A 301 -13.79 -21.50 -14.70
C PHE A 301 -13.83 -23.03 -14.91
N GLY A 302 -14.22 -23.82 -13.89
CA GLY A 302 -14.48 -25.25 -14.02
C GLY A 302 -13.24 -26.11 -14.25
N PHE A 303 -12.04 -25.64 -13.86
CA PHE A 303 -10.81 -26.42 -13.87
C PHE A 303 -10.52 -27.02 -12.48
N VAL A 304 -9.52 -27.87 -12.36
CA VAL A 304 -9.06 -28.36 -11.05
C VAL A 304 -7.70 -27.74 -10.72
N ARG A 305 -7.53 -27.27 -9.47
CA ARG A 305 -6.29 -26.59 -9.02
C ARG A 305 -5.01 -27.41 -9.24
N GLN A 306 -5.11 -28.74 -9.42
CA GLN A 306 -3.96 -29.59 -9.78
C GLN A 306 -3.48 -29.35 -11.21
N GLU A 307 -4.23 -28.62 -12.05
CA GLU A 307 -3.85 -28.19 -13.40
C GLU A 307 -3.01 -26.90 -13.39
N ILE A 308 -2.75 -26.32 -12.21
CA ILE A 308 -1.79 -25.23 -12.03
C ILE A 308 -0.41 -25.85 -11.75
N TYR A 309 0.50 -25.73 -12.71
CA TYR A 309 1.80 -26.43 -12.69
C TYR A 309 2.98 -25.52 -12.39
N GLU A 310 2.83 -24.22 -12.50
CA GLU A 310 3.85 -23.23 -12.15
C GLU A 310 3.22 -21.94 -11.61
N ILE A 311 3.94 -21.29 -10.70
CA ILE A 311 3.60 -19.96 -10.19
C ILE A 311 4.84 -19.09 -10.31
N VAL A 312 4.69 -17.92 -10.92
CA VAL A 312 5.70 -16.85 -10.90
C VAL A 312 5.22 -15.76 -9.94
N ALA A 313 6.00 -15.49 -8.91
CA ALA A 313 5.67 -14.51 -7.89
C ALA A 313 6.70 -13.36 -7.90
N VAL A 314 6.19 -12.14 -7.93
CA VAL A 314 6.97 -10.91 -7.86
C VAL A 314 6.47 -10.04 -6.70
N GLY A 315 7.22 -9.04 -6.34
CA GLY A 315 6.93 -8.11 -5.25
C GLY A 315 8.21 -7.52 -4.70
N ASN A 316 8.08 -6.53 -3.83
CA ASN A 316 9.25 -6.00 -3.15
C ASN A 316 9.95 -7.08 -2.29
N SER A 317 11.17 -6.80 -1.87
CA SER A 317 12.01 -7.79 -1.19
C SER A 317 11.32 -8.40 0.04
N THR A 318 10.64 -7.58 0.84
CA THR A 318 9.94 -8.03 2.06
C THR A 318 8.76 -8.95 1.74
N MET A 319 7.90 -8.56 0.80
CA MET A 319 6.71 -9.35 0.45
C MET A 319 7.08 -10.68 -0.18
N ARG A 320 8.10 -10.69 -1.07
CA ARG A 320 8.65 -11.90 -1.66
C ARG A 320 9.24 -12.83 -0.59
N ASP A 321 10.06 -12.30 0.31
CA ASP A 321 10.74 -13.10 1.31
C ASP A 321 9.77 -13.68 2.34
N ILE A 322 8.75 -12.93 2.76
CA ILE A 322 7.64 -13.46 3.59
C ILE A 322 6.96 -14.63 2.89
N LEU A 323 6.64 -14.53 1.59
CA LEU A 323 6.05 -15.65 0.83
C LEU A 323 6.93 -16.90 0.91
N PHE A 324 8.23 -16.74 0.68
CA PHE A 324 9.21 -17.84 0.63
C PHE A 324 9.69 -18.33 2.01
N LYS A 325 9.14 -17.84 3.13
CA LYS A 325 9.54 -18.17 4.52
C LYS A 325 10.96 -17.76 4.87
N ILE A 326 11.42 -16.67 4.31
CA ILE A 326 12.72 -16.09 4.60
C ILE A 326 12.54 -15.03 5.67
N ASP A 327 13.46 -14.97 6.62
CA ASP A 327 13.46 -13.94 7.65
C ASP A 327 13.67 -12.55 7.03
N VAL A 328 12.81 -11.61 7.39
CA VAL A 328 12.79 -10.25 6.86
C VAL A 328 13.41 -9.21 7.78
N GLN A 329 13.84 -9.60 9.01
CA GLN A 329 14.37 -8.66 9.99
C GLN A 329 15.59 -7.91 9.49
N SER A 330 16.45 -8.57 8.70
CA SER A 330 17.64 -7.96 8.10
C SER A 330 17.34 -6.86 7.08
N ILE A 331 16.13 -6.86 6.49
CA ILE A 331 15.69 -5.80 5.57
C ILE A 331 15.35 -4.52 6.33
N GLY A 332 14.89 -4.64 7.58
CA GLY A 332 14.56 -3.50 8.46
C GLY A 332 15.76 -2.92 9.21
N GLN A 333 16.95 -3.49 9.07
CA GLN A 333 18.15 -3.09 9.79
C GLN A 333 19.34 -2.91 8.83
N LYS A 334 20.26 -1.98 9.14
CA LYS A 334 21.47 -1.81 8.33
C LYS A 334 22.21 -3.14 8.19
N PRO A 335 22.61 -3.53 6.96
CA PRO A 335 22.66 -2.75 5.72
C PRO A 335 21.37 -2.79 4.86
N TYR A 336 20.20 -3.07 5.42
CA TYR A 336 18.88 -3.11 4.75
C TYR A 336 18.79 -4.10 3.59
N LYS A 337 19.39 -5.26 3.75
CA LYS A 337 19.50 -6.29 2.71
C LYS A 337 18.82 -7.58 3.14
N SER A 338 18.09 -8.20 2.21
CA SER A 338 17.61 -9.57 2.37
C SER A 338 18.76 -10.53 2.67
N THR A 339 18.50 -11.56 3.47
CA THR A 339 19.50 -12.62 3.72
C THR A 339 19.93 -13.31 2.43
N ILE A 340 19.05 -13.41 1.44
CA ILE A 340 19.35 -13.95 0.10
C ILE A 340 20.30 -13.02 -0.66
N GLU A 341 20.08 -11.71 -0.60
CA GLU A 341 21.00 -10.74 -1.21
C GLU A 341 22.37 -10.77 -0.53
N GLN A 342 22.41 -10.88 0.79
CA GLN A 342 23.68 -11.01 1.53
C GLN A 342 24.45 -12.25 1.11
N ALA A 343 23.79 -13.41 1.01
CA ALA A 343 24.40 -14.65 0.55
C ALA A 343 24.88 -14.57 -0.91
N TYR A 344 24.13 -13.89 -1.78
CA TYR A 344 24.54 -13.61 -3.15
C TYR A 344 25.80 -12.73 -3.21
N LEU A 345 25.85 -11.64 -2.44
CA LEU A 345 27.00 -10.73 -2.37
C LEU A 345 28.24 -11.41 -1.75
N ALA A 346 28.04 -12.37 -0.84
CA ALA A 346 29.11 -13.20 -0.29
C ALA A 346 29.61 -14.28 -1.26
N GLY A 347 28.97 -14.45 -2.41
CA GLY A 347 29.29 -15.49 -3.40
C GLY A 347 28.81 -16.89 -3.03
N GLU A 348 27.94 -17.01 -2.04
CA GLU A 348 27.34 -18.29 -1.62
C GLU A 348 26.20 -18.72 -2.56
N LEU A 349 25.55 -17.75 -3.19
CA LEU A 349 24.49 -17.96 -4.18
C LEU A 349 24.91 -17.35 -5.53
N SER A 350 24.46 -17.95 -6.62
CA SER A 350 24.70 -17.44 -7.98
C SER A 350 23.63 -16.46 -8.46
N THR A 351 22.51 -16.39 -7.75
CA THR A 351 21.36 -15.53 -8.06
C THR A 351 20.57 -15.24 -6.78
N THR A 352 19.80 -14.15 -6.79
CA THR A 352 18.83 -13.82 -5.74
C THR A 352 17.43 -14.37 -6.02
N SER A 353 17.20 -15.02 -7.17
CA SER A 353 15.92 -15.68 -7.47
C SER A 353 15.70 -16.89 -6.56
N LEU A 354 14.44 -17.23 -6.37
CA LEU A 354 14.01 -18.30 -5.48
C LEU A 354 13.16 -19.32 -6.23
N THR A 355 13.31 -20.58 -5.90
CA THR A 355 12.41 -21.64 -6.41
C THR A 355 12.07 -22.60 -5.30
N GLU A 356 10.76 -22.78 -5.05
CA GLU A 356 10.28 -23.72 -4.02
C GLU A 356 9.01 -24.44 -4.50
N LYS A 357 8.73 -25.62 -3.95
CA LYS A 357 7.51 -26.37 -4.25
C LYS A 357 6.29 -25.72 -3.61
N THR A 358 5.17 -25.64 -4.35
CA THR A 358 3.88 -25.12 -3.85
C THR A 358 3.49 -25.74 -2.52
N ARG A 359 3.67 -27.07 -2.37
CA ARG A 359 3.37 -27.80 -1.13
C ARG A 359 4.15 -27.26 0.09
N ARG A 360 5.44 -26.90 -0.07
CA ARG A 360 6.27 -26.36 1.03
C ARG A 360 5.83 -24.96 1.43
N LEU A 361 5.33 -24.20 0.48
CA LEU A 361 4.79 -22.87 0.73
C LEU A 361 3.33 -22.89 1.20
N GLY A 362 2.64 -24.05 1.17
CA GLY A 362 1.24 -24.16 1.58
C GLY A 362 0.24 -23.66 0.54
N ILE A 363 0.68 -23.46 -0.71
CA ILE A 363 -0.19 -23.06 -1.82
C ILE A 363 -0.87 -24.30 -2.39
N ARG A 364 -2.21 -24.22 -2.53
CA ARG A 364 -3.07 -25.32 -3.00
C ARG A 364 -3.15 -25.33 -4.53
N ALA A 365 -2.09 -25.80 -5.18
CA ALA A 365 -1.97 -26.06 -6.60
C ALA A 365 -1.49 -27.51 -6.80
N ASN A 366 -0.96 -27.87 -8.00
CA ASN A 366 -0.33 -29.18 -8.17
C ASN A 366 0.80 -29.36 -7.13
N PRO A 367 0.83 -30.48 -6.37
CA PRO A 367 1.84 -30.67 -5.30
C PRO A 367 3.30 -30.66 -5.77
N LYS A 368 3.53 -30.94 -7.07
CA LYS A 368 4.84 -30.93 -7.71
C LYS A 368 5.14 -29.61 -8.42
N ALA A 369 4.16 -28.72 -8.55
CA ALA A 369 4.35 -27.40 -9.13
C ALA A 369 5.39 -26.60 -8.31
N LYS A 370 6.08 -25.71 -9.00
CA LYS A 370 7.08 -24.84 -8.40
C LYS A 370 6.58 -23.38 -8.37
N VAL A 371 7.01 -22.66 -7.35
CA VAL A 371 6.87 -21.21 -7.26
C VAL A 371 8.25 -20.64 -7.54
N TYR A 372 8.34 -19.82 -8.56
CA TYR A 372 9.54 -19.08 -8.92
C TYR A 372 9.37 -17.63 -8.50
N GLY A 373 10.25 -17.14 -7.63
CA GLY A 373 10.37 -15.72 -7.26
C GLY A 373 11.48 -15.09 -8.09
N LEU A 374 11.18 -14.02 -8.82
CA LEU A 374 12.17 -13.32 -9.63
C LEU A 374 13.35 -12.80 -8.79
N PRO A 375 14.52 -12.58 -9.43
CA PRO A 375 15.66 -12.01 -8.73
C PRO A 375 15.38 -10.58 -8.23
N LEU A 376 16.05 -10.20 -7.15
CA LEU A 376 16.05 -8.82 -6.64
C LEU A 376 17.05 -7.99 -7.43
N ILE A 377 16.74 -6.71 -7.63
CA ILE A 377 17.72 -5.74 -8.11
C ILE A 377 18.63 -5.32 -6.95
N ALA A 378 18.03 -4.96 -5.80
CA ALA A 378 18.73 -4.62 -4.57
C ALA A 378 17.78 -4.71 -3.37
N GLY A 379 18.28 -4.44 -2.14
CA GLY A 379 17.55 -4.59 -0.90
C GLY A 379 16.15 -3.96 -0.87
N HIS A 380 16.00 -2.78 -1.43
CA HIS A 380 14.71 -2.07 -1.50
C HIS A 380 14.10 -2.02 -2.91
N VAL A 381 14.84 -2.45 -3.96
CA VAL A 381 14.33 -2.55 -5.34
C VAL A 381 14.07 -4.01 -5.64
N GLY A 382 12.81 -4.40 -5.58
CA GLY A 382 12.37 -5.78 -5.52
C GLY A 382 12.28 -6.51 -6.86
N ALA A 383 11.63 -7.68 -6.79
CA ALA A 383 11.33 -8.52 -7.93
C ALA A 383 10.18 -7.96 -8.80
N ASP A 384 9.34 -7.08 -8.25
CA ASP A 384 8.32 -6.30 -8.96
C ASP A 384 8.96 -5.34 -9.97
N ALA A 385 9.94 -4.54 -9.54
CA ALA A 385 10.70 -3.69 -10.43
C ALA A 385 11.45 -4.50 -11.50
N ALA A 386 12.05 -5.65 -11.13
CA ALA A 386 12.66 -6.55 -12.10
C ALA A 386 11.64 -7.05 -13.15
N ALA A 387 10.43 -7.41 -12.73
CA ALA A 387 9.36 -7.80 -13.63
C ALA A 387 8.91 -6.66 -14.55
N ALA A 388 8.80 -5.43 -14.02
CA ALA A 388 8.48 -4.26 -14.83
C ALA A 388 9.50 -4.04 -15.95
N LEU A 389 10.80 -4.26 -15.68
CA LEU A 389 11.85 -4.20 -16.72
C LEU A 389 11.69 -5.29 -17.80
N VAL A 390 11.15 -6.47 -17.45
CA VAL A 390 10.79 -7.49 -18.45
C VAL A 390 9.65 -7.01 -19.34
N ALA A 391 8.61 -6.44 -18.75
CA ALA A 391 7.44 -5.94 -19.47
C ALA A 391 7.79 -4.81 -20.46
N MET A 392 8.81 -4.01 -20.15
CA MET A 392 9.33 -2.95 -21.01
C MET A 392 10.33 -3.44 -22.06
N ASP A 393 10.66 -4.73 -22.06
CA ASP A 393 11.77 -5.29 -22.86
C ASP A 393 13.09 -4.53 -22.69
N MET A 394 13.41 -4.19 -21.42
CA MET A 394 14.56 -3.33 -21.08
C MET A 394 15.88 -3.89 -21.58
N ALA A 395 16.00 -5.21 -21.70
CA ALA A 395 17.21 -5.87 -22.21
C ALA A 395 17.55 -5.49 -23.67
N SER A 396 16.56 -5.04 -24.46
CA SER A 396 16.74 -4.62 -25.87
C SER A 396 16.77 -3.10 -26.05
N GLN A 397 16.54 -2.30 -25.01
CA GLN A 397 16.57 -0.83 -25.09
C GLN A 397 17.98 -0.32 -25.37
N LYS A 398 18.13 0.46 -26.44
CA LYS A 398 19.42 1.05 -26.83
C LYS A 398 19.55 2.52 -26.38
N GLU A 399 18.44 3.20 -26.31
CA GLU A 399 18.32 4.60 -25.90
C GLU A 399 18.06 4.69 -24.41
N THR A 400 18.27 5.85 -23.82
CA THR A 400 17.98 6.09 -22.41
C THR A 400 16.49 6.20 -22.18
N VAL A 401 15.94 5.28 -21.41
CA VAL A 401 14.55 5.26 -20.97
C VAL A 401 14.47 5.38 -19.45
N MET A 402 13.31 5.78 -18.94
CA MET A 402 13.03 5.84 -17.51
C MET A 402 11.77 5.05 -17.19
N LEU A 403 11.81 4.26 -16.12
CA LEU A 403 10.65 3.70 -15.45
C LEU A 403 10.38 4.48 -14.17
N VAL A 404 9.13 4.85 -13.94
CA VAL A 404 8.62 5.37 -12.67
C VAL A 404 7.44 4.48 -12.29
N ASP A 405 7.64 3.57 -11.37
CA ASP A 405 6.60 2.68 -10.85
C ASP A 405 6.07 3.24 -9.54
N VAL A 406 4.86 3.78 -9.58
CA VAL A 406 4.27 4.54 -8.48
C VAL A 406 3.38 3.64 -7.63
N GLY A 407 3.81 3.41 -6.40
CA GLY A 407 3.08 2.69 -5.36
C GLY A 407 3.35 3.29 -3.98
N THR A 408 3.16 2.50 -2.93
CA THR A 408 3.54 2.86 -1.55
C THR A 408 5.05 3.15 -1.45
N ASN A 409 5.86 2.37 -2.19
CA ASN A 409 7.20 2.76 -2.58
C ASN A 409 7.17 3.11 -4.07
N THR A 410 7.92 4.11 -4.47
CA THR A 410 8.11 4.41 -5.89
C THR A 410 9.48 3.88 -6.31
N GLU A 411 9.50 2.97 -7.26
CA GLU A 411 10.72 2.48 -7.88
C GLU A 411 11.00 3.31 -9.13
N VAL A 412 12.22 3.83 -9.21
CA VAL A 412 12.71 4.54 -10.40
C VAL A 412 13.89 3.78 -10.97
N VAL A 413 13.82 3.50 -12.27
CA VAL A 413 14.96 2.93 -13.02
C VAL A 413 15.23 3.81 -14.23
N ILE A 414 16.50 4.14 -14.47
CA ILE A 414 16.92 4.91 -15.63
C ILE A 414 18.10 4.25 -16.32
N GLY A 415 18.09 4.23 -17.64
CA GLY A 415 19.21 3.75 -18.42
C GLY A 415 18.83 3.08 -19.72
N HIS A 416 19.71 2.20 -20.18
CA HIS A 416 19.57 1.36 -21.38
C HIS A 416 20.20 -0.03 -21.11
N ALA A 417 20.06 -0.97 -22.03
CA ALA A 417 20.50 -2.37 -21.85
C ALA A 417 21.95 -2.54 -21.35
N GLY A 418 22.85 -1.60 -21.65
CA GLY A 418 24.28 -1.67 -21.26
C GLY A 418 24.62 -1.01 -19.91
N ARG A 419 23.74 -0.16 -19.36
CA ARG A 419 23.93 0.54 -18.09
C ARG A 419 22.61 1.03 -17.53
N MET A 420 22.32 0.72 -16.29
CA MET A 420 21.11 1.14 -15.58
C MET A 420 21.43 1.56 -14.17
N LEU A 421 20.65 2.52 -13.67
CA LEU A 421 20.58 2.89 -12.25
C LEU A 421 19.17 2.64 -11.76
N ALA A 422 19.04 2.16 -10.53
CA ALA A 422 17.76 1.97 -9.86
C ALA A 422 17.77 2.56 -8.45
N ALA A 423 16.64 3.09 -8.00
CA ALA A 423 16.42 3.49 -6.63
C ALA A 423 14.98 3.19 -6.22
N SER A 424 14.76 2.96 -4.93
CA SER A 424 13.43 2.93 -4.30
C SER A 424 13.26 4.15 -3.42
N CYS A 425 12.09 4.76 -3.51
CA CYS A 425 11.72 5.97 -2.79
C CYS A 425 10.56 5.64 -1.86
N PRO A 426 10.72 5.68 -0.53
CA PRO A 426 9.64 5.43 0.42
C PRO A 426 8.66 6.61 0.42
N ALA A 427 7.74 6.62 -0.57
CA ALA A 427 6.76 7.69 -0.73
C ALA A 427 5.63 7.62 0.32
N GLY A 428 5.35 6.44 0.86
CA GLY A 428 4.20 6.20 1.72
C GLY A 428 2.87 6.14 0.95
N PRO A 429 1.78 5.79 1.62
CA PRO A 429 0.50 5.47 0.97
C PRO A 429 -0.38 6.70 0.66
N ALA A 430 0.13 7.94 0.73
CA ALA A 430 -0.70 9.14 0.61
C ALA A 430 -1.47 9.21 -0.74
N PHE A 431 -0.81 8.90 -1.87
CA PHE A 431 -1.48 8.83 -3.18
C PHE A 431 -2.28 7.55 -3.41
N GLU A 432 -2.20 6.57 -2.51
CA GLU A 432 -3.09 5.39 -2.46
C GLU A 432 -4.30 5.61 -1.53
N GLY A 433 -4.47 6.84 -1.02
CA GLY A 433 -5.55 7.25 -0.12
C GLY A 433 -5.24 7.08 1.37
N GLY A 434 -4.07 6.57 1.73
CA GLY A 434 -3.62 6.50 3.13
C GLY A 434 -3.18 7.86 3.67
N LEU A 435 -3.39 8.11 4.96
CA LEU A 435 -3.01 9.36 5.65
C LEU A 435 -3.70 10.65 5.13
N ILE A 436 -4.66 10.53 4.25
CA ILE A 436 -5.45 11.63 3.69
C ILE A 436 -6.89 11.49 4.20
N LYS A 437 -7.44 12.54 4.77
CA LYS A 437 -8.74 12.52 5.47
C LYS A 437 -9.88 11.93 4.63
N TYR A 438 -9.97 12.29 3.37
CA TYR A 438 -10.91 11.75 2.39
C TYR A 438 -10.20 11.02 1.25
N GLY A 439 -8.97 10.55 1.49
CA GLY A 439 -8.26 9.71 0.55
C GLY A 439 -8.85 8.31 0.51
N MET A 440 -8.94 7.71 -0.67
CA MET A 440 -9.37 6.32 -0.81
C MET A 440 -8.71 5.66 -2.02
N PRO A 441 -8.59 4.34 -2.03
CA PRO A 441 -8.21 3.60 -3.23
C PRO A 441 -9.25 3.78 -4.35
N GLY A 442 -8.91 3.35 -5.56
CA GLY A 442 -9.78 3.43 -6.73
C GLY A 442 -10.95 2.46 -6.69
N TYR A 443 -11.90 2.69 -5.81
CA TYR A 443 -13.20 2.01 -5.73
C TYR A 443 -14.31 2.86 -6.32
N ASP A 444 -15.50 2.27 -6.50
CA ASP A 444 -16.68 3.01 -6.88
C ASP A 444 -16.92 4.17 -5.90
N GLY A 445 -17.22 5.35 -6.44
CA GLY A 445 -17.38 6.58 -5.67
C GLY A 445 -16.08 7.32 -5.33
N ALA A 446 -14.91 6.81 -5.70
CA ALA A 446 -13.67 7.58 -5.63
C ALA A 446 -13.62 8.65 -6.73
N ILE A 447 -13.36 9.89 -6.36
CA ILE A 447 -13.12 10.98 -7.31
C ILE A 447 -11.80 10.70 -8.01
N GLU A 448 -11.86 10.44 -9.32
CA GLU A 448 -10.71 10.07 -10.16
C GLU A 448 -10.15 11.24 -10.98
N SER A 449 -10.95 12.25 -11.26
CA SER A 449 -10.55 13.48 -11.93
C SER A 449 -11.13 14.70 -11.25
N VAL A 450 -10.41 15.83 -11.27
CA VAL A 450 -10.86 17.11 -10.70
C VAL A 450 -10.46 18.24 -11.63
N ARG A 451 -11.39 19.17 -11.86
CA ARG A 451 -11.17 20.37 -12.63
C ARG A 451 -11.82 21.59 -11.94
N TRP A 452 -11.14 22.72 -11.95
CA TRP A 452 -11.70 23.97 -11.48
C TRP A 452 -12.43 24.69 -12.63
N ALA A 453 -13.73 24.90 -12.49
CA ALA A 453 -14.54 25.63 -13.45
C ALA A 453 -15.58 26.50 -12.73
N ASP A 454 -15.85 27.68 -13.24
CA ASP A 454 -16.87 28.62 -12.77
C ASP A 454 -16.88 28.89 -11.24
N GLY A 455 -15.70 28.84 -10.60
CA GLY A 455 -15.55 29.13 -9.18
C GLY A 455 -15.81 27.93 -8.25
N GLN A 456 -15.93 26.72 -8.78
CA GLN A 456 -16.11 25.46 -8.05
C GLN A 456 -15.30 24.32 -8.66
N PHE A 457 -15.18 23.21 -7.94
CA PHE A 457 -14.61 21.98 -8.47
C PHE A 457 -15.67 21.15 -9.19
N GLU A 458 -15.39 20.80 -10.43
CA GLU A 458 -16.08 19.74 -11.17
C GLU A 458 -15.25 18.46 -11.02
N TYR A 459 -15.90 17.31 -10.93
CA TYR A 459 -15.22 16.03 -10.71
C TYR A 459 -15.96 14.87 -11.37
N ASP A 460 -15.23 13.81 -11.69
CA ASP A 460 -15.79 12.53 -12.11
C ASP A 460 -15.46 11.47 -11.05
N THR A 461 -16.37 10.51 -10.87
CA THR A 461 -16.19 9.41 -9.92
C THR A 461 -16.15 8.07 -10.63
N ILE A 462 -15.36 7.15 -10.09
CA ILE A 462 -15.31 5.78 -10.59
C ILE A 462 -16.69 5.15 -10.44
N GLY A 463 -17.18 4.52 -11.52
CA GLY A 463 -18.49 3.85 -11.55
C GLY A 463 -19.69 4.80 -11.59
N ASP A 464 -19.49 6.08 -11.82
CA ASP A 464 -20.54 7.12 -11.78
C ASP A 464 -21.33 7.09 -10.45
N ALA A 465 -20.67 6.62 -9.36
CA ALA A 465 -21.26 6.49 -8.04
C ALA A 465 -21.13 7.79 -7.24
N GLN A 466 -21.89 7.89 -6.16
CA GLN A 466 -21.80 9.01 -5.24
C GLN A 466 -20.38 9.20 -4.70
N ALA A 467 -19.88 10.44 -4.67
CA ALA A 467 -18.54 10.73 -4.19
C ALA A 467 -18.37 10.38 -2.70
N GLN A 468 -17.38 9.55 -2.39
CA GLN A 468 -17.05 9.09 -1.03
C GLN A 468 -15.67 9.58 -0.58
N GLY A 469 -14.75 9.83 -1.54
CA GLY A 469 -13.40 10.27 -1.28
C GLY A 469 -12.65 10.54 -2.59
N ILE A 470 -11.34 10.73 -2.51
CA ILE A 470 -10.50 11.12 -3.67
C ILE A 470 -9.40 10.09 -3.83
N CYS A 471 -9.25 9.49 -5.01
CA CYS A 471 -8.14 8.59 -5.30
C CYS A 471 -6.90 9.34 -5.82
N GLY A 472 -5.80 8.61 -6.01
CA GLY A 472 -4.50 9.20 -6.35
C GLY A 472 -4.49 10.10 -7.58
N SER A 473 -5.19 9.73 -8.66
CA SER A 473 -5.30 10.57 -9.86
C SER A 473 -6.07 11.86 -9.57
N GLY A 474 -7.20 11.77 -8.86
CA GLY A 474 -7.97 12.93 -8.42
C GLY A 474 -7.19 13.85 -7.47
N LEU A 475 -6.35 13.30 -6.58
CA LEU A 475 -5.46 14.10 -5.72
C LEU A 475 -4.41 14.87 -6.53
N ILE A 476 -3.81 14.24 -7.55
CA ILE A 476 -2.86 14.93 -8.46
C ILE A 476 -3.55 16.07 -9.21
N ASP A 477 -4.73 15.82 -9.75
CA ASP A 477 -5.52 16.84 -10.46
C ASP A 477 -5.90 17.98 -9.52
N LEU A 478 -6.42 17.68 -8.32
CA LEU A 478 -6.80 18.68 -7.33
C LEU A 478 -5.62 19.60 -6.97
N LEU A 479 -4.44 19.03 -6.70
CA LEU A 479 -3.24 19.81 -6.39
C LEU A 479 -2.80 20.69 -7.57
N ALA A 480 -2.88 20.19 -8.81
CA ALA A 480 -2.54 20.94 -10.01
C ALA A 480 -3.54 22.07 -10.25
N GLU A 481 -4.83 21.84 -10.10
CA GLU A 481 -5.87 22.86 -10.24
C GLU A 481 -5.71 23.96 -9.16
N LEU A 482 -5.48 23.58 -7.90
CA LEU A 482 -5.20 24.54 -6.83
C LEU A 482 -3.98 25.43 -7.15
N ARG A 483 -2.96 24.88 -7.78
CA ARG A 483 -1.78 25.62 -8.23
C ARG A 483 -2.08 26.51 -9.43
N ARG A 484 -2.79 25.99 -10.43
CA ARG A 484 -3.13 26.68 -11.68
C ARG A 484 -3.96 27.94 -11.43
N TYR A 485 -4.93 27.82 -10.52
CA TYR A 485 -5.84 28.93 -10.19
C TYR A 485 -5.44 29.74 -8.96
N ASN A 486 -4.19 29.60 -8.50
CA ASN A 486 -3.62 30.35 -7.36
C ASN A 486 -4.41 30.16 -6.03
N GLN A 487 -5.16 29.08 -5.89
CA GLN A 487 -5.83 28.69 -4.64
C GLN A 487 -4.82 28.16 -3.60
N MET A 488 -3.64 27.77 -4.07
CA MET A 488 -2.55 27.28 -3.23
C MET A 488 -1.20 27.76 -3.77
N THR A 489 -0.27 28.10 -2.87
CA THR A 489 1.11 28.45 -3.23
C THR A 489 1.93 27.21 -3.59
N ALA A 490 3.12 27.39 -4.20
CA ALA A 490 4.05 26.29 -4.45
C ALA A 490 4.46 25.55 -3.16
N LYS A 491 4.44 26.22 -2.01
CA LYS A 491 4.75 25.63 -0.70
C LYS A 491 3.55 24.93 -0.04
N GLY A 492 2.46 24.67 -0.76
CA GLY A 492 1.29 24.00 -0.21
C GLY A 492 0.45 24.85 0.75
N VAL A 493 0.58 26.18 0.73
CA VAL A 493 -0.20 27.06 1.59
C VAL A 493 -1.42 27.57 0.82
N PHE A 494 -2.63 27.37 1.35
CA PHE A 494 -3.86 27.89 0.75
C PHE A 494 -3.83 29.41 0.62
N ALA A 495 -4.50 29.94 -0.40
CA ALA A 495 -4.55 31.39 -0.69
C ALA A 495 -5.13 32.17 0.50
N ASP A 496 -6.22 31.68 1.08
CA ASP A 496 -6.67 32.17 2.39
C ASP A 496 -5.87 31.47 3.51
N LYS A 497 -4.94 32.21 4.08
CA LYS A 497 -4.08 31.73 5.19
C LYS A 497 -4.84 31.37 6.47
N ARG A 498 -6.11 31.75 6.60
CA ARG A 498 -6.97 31.40 7.75
C ARG A 498 -7.66 30.05 7.55
N GLN A 499 -7.80 29.63 6.31
CA GLN A 499 -8.45 28.37 5.94
C GLN A 499 -7.56 27.19 6.36
N TYR A 500 -8.09 26.31 7.20
CA TYR A 500 -7.42 25.08 7.62
C TYR A 500 -7.77 23.91 6.70
N GLU A 501 -9.01 23.85 6.24
CA GLU A 501 -9.54 22.86 5.30
C GLU A 501 -10.18 23.58 4.11
N LEU A 502 -9.94 23.08 2.92
CA LEU A 502 -10.56 23.55 1.68
C LEU A 502 -11.67 22.58 1.30
N THR A 503 -12.87 23.08 1.07
CA THR A 503 -13.99 22.25 0.63
C THR A 503 -13.84 21.92 -0.85
N VAL A 504 -13.85 20.62 -1.16
CA VAL A 504 -13.75 20.09 -2.54
C VAL A 504 -15.16 19.76 -3.05
N VAL A 505 -15.94 19.00 -2.29
CA VAL A 505 -17.33 18.64 -2.62
C VAL A 505 -18.23 19.03 -1.44
N PRO A 506 -18.95 20.19 -1.55
CA PRO A 506 -19.79 20.70 -0.45
C PRO A 506 -20.93 19.73 -0.07
N GLU A 507 -21.53 19.08 -1.05
CA GLU A 507 -22.71 18.20 -0.89
C GLU A 507 -22.42 17.00 0.01
N TYR A 508 -21.17 16.50 -0.02
CA TYR A 508 -20.75 15.32 0.75
C TYR A 508 -19.71 15.66 1.83
N GLY A 509 -19.42 16.96 2.02
CA GLY A 509 -18.48 17.41 3.04
C GLY A 509 -17.03 16.98 2.79
N ILE A 510 -16.66 16.63 1.55
CA ILE A 510 -15.29 16.23 1.22
C ILE A 510 -14.39 17.46 1.21
N THR A 511 -13.33 17.42 2.00
CA THR A 511 -12.38 18.52 2.20
C THR A 511 -10.95 18.05 1.99
N LEU A 512 -10.05 19.00 1.71
CA LEU A 512 -8.60 18.82 1.72
C LEU A 512 -8.01 19.68 2.83
N SER A 513 -7.38 19.07 3.84
CA SER A 513 -6.78 19.76 4.96
C SER A 513 -5.32 20.18 4.67
N ARG A 514 -4.75 21.07 5.52
CA ARG A 514 -3.32 21.38 5.45
C ARG A 514 -2.43 20.19 5.77
N GLU A 515 -2.90 19.30 6.63
CA GLU A 515 -2.21 18.06 6.97
C GLU A 515 -2.16 17.14 5.76
N ASP A 516 -3.29 16.98 5.05
CA ASP A 516 -3.34 16.22 3.80
C ASP A 516 -2.35 16.77 2.77
N VAL A 517 -2.33 18.10 2.57
CA VAL A 517 -1.37 18.76 1.66
C VAL A 517 0.07 18.49 2.08
N SER A 518 0.36 18.47 3.39
CA SER A 518 1.70 18.16 3.91
C SER A 518 2.10 16.71 3.63
N ASN A 519 1.20 15.77 3.86
CA ASN A 519 1.43 14.34 3.59
C ASN A 519 1.66 14.09 2.09
N LEU A 520 0.84 14.71 1.23
CA LEU A 520 1.01 14.65 -0.23
C LEU A 520 2.32 15.30 -0.70
N ALA A 521 2.75 16.41 -0.07
CA ALA A 521 4.01 17.05 -0.40
C ALA A 521 5.21 16.14 -0.10
N GLN A 522 5.20 15.43 1.04
CA GLN A 522 6.26 14.50 1.43
C GLN A 522 6.31 13.28 0.52
N ALA A 523 5.15 12.66 0.24
CA ALA A 523 5.06 11.52 -0.68
C ALA A 523 5.56 11.89 -2.09
N LYS A 524 5.16 13.08 -2.58
CA LYS A 524 5.64 13.60 -3.85
C LYS A 524 7.15 13.91 -3.83
N ALA A 525 7.68 14.42 -2.71
CA ALA A 525 9.10 14.71 -2.59
C ALA A 525 9.96 13.46 -2.68
N ALA A 526 9.54 12.34 -2.10
CA ALA A 526 10.23 11.06 -2.22
C ALA A 526 10.33 10.64 -3.70
N ASN A 527 9.19 10.65 -4.43
CA ASN A 527 9.16 10.36 -5.86
C ASN A 527 10.02 11.35 -6.68
N TYR A 528 9.97 12.64 -6.36
CA TYR A 528 10.83 13.67 -6.96
C TYR A 528 12.31 13.35 -6.80
N CYS A 529 12.75 12.99 -5.59
CA CYS A 529 14.14 12.65 -5.29
C CYS A 529 14.64 11.50 -6.14
N GLY A 530 13.86 10.42 -6.28
CA GLY A 530 14.23 9.28 -7.09
C GLY A 530 14.53 9.67 -8.53
N GLN A 531 13.59 10.34 -9.18
CA GLN A 531 13.74 10.78 -10.57
C GLN A 531 14.90 11.75 -10.74
N PHE A 532 14.96 12.79 -9.91
CA PHE A 532 15.95 13.87 -10.01
C PHE A 532 17.37 13.36 -9.76
N ILE A 533 17.58 12.61 -8.68
CA ILE A 533 18.91 12.11 -8.30
C ILE A 533 19.40 11.07 -9.31
N LEU A 534 18.55 10.15 -9.77
CA LEU A 534 18.95 9.15 -10.75
C LEU A 534 19.32 9.79 -12.09
N MET A 535 18.55 10.76 -12.60
CA MET A 535 18.91 11.49 -13.83
C MET A 535 20.27 12.15 -13.69
N ARG A 536 20.52 12.82 -12.56
CA ARG A 536 21.80 13.48 -12.27
C ARG A 536 22.97 12.50 -12.18
N HIS A 537 22.80 11.36 -11.49
CA HIS A 537 23.83 10.32 -11.37
C HIS A 537 24.07 9.61 -12.71
N PHE A 538 23.04 9.45 -13.52
CA PHE A 538 23.19 8.88 -14.86
C PHE A 538 23.85 9.88 -15.84
N GLY A 539 23.73 11.17 -15.55
CA GLY A 539 24.32 12.26 -16.34
C GLY A 539 23.46 12.73 -17.50
N VAL A 540 22.13 12.65 -17.36
CA VAL A 540 21.14 13.04 -18.38
C VAL A 540 20.16 14.04 -17.82
N SER A 541 19.56 14.81 -18.72
CA SER A 541 18.44 15.71 -18.46
C SER A 541 17.12 15.07 -18.90
N PRO A 542 15.95 15.65 -18.52
CA PRO A 542 14.66 15.18 -19.05
C PRO A 542 14.57 15.15 -20.59
N LEU A 543 15.31 15.99 -21.28
CA LEU A 543 15.34 16.06 -22.76
C LEU A 543 16.04 14.86 -23.41
N ASP A 544 16.94 14.20 -22.68
CA ASP A 544 17.72 13.06 -23.15
C ASP A 544 16.96 11.73 -22.95
N ILE A 545 15.82 11.74 -22.24
CA ILE A 545 14.98 10.57 -22.04
C ILE A 545 14.11 10.40 -23.29
N THR A 546 14.27 9.28 -23.97
CA THR A 546 13.52 8.97 -25.20
C THR A 546 12.13 8.45 -24.91
N GLU A 547 11.97 7.70 -23.81
CA GLU A 547 10.68 7.16 -23.35
C GLU A 547 10.66 7.13 -21.82
N CYS A 548 9.54 7.56 -21.22
CA CYS A 548 9.28 7.45 -19.80
C CYS A 548 8.09 6.53 -19.58
N TYR A 549 8.31 5.40 -18.97
CA TYR A 549 7.28 4.44 -18.62
C TYR A 549 6.72 4.77 -17.24
N LEU A 550 5.41 5.02 -17.19
CA LEU A 550 4.68 5.24 -15.94
C LEU A 550 3.90 3.99 -15.58
N ALA A 551 4.33 3.33 -14.51
CA ALA A 551 3.71 2.13 -13.95
C ALA A 551 3.04 2.40 -12.60
N GLY A 552 2.27 1.44 -12.10
CA GLY A 552 1.58 1.49 -10.82
C GLY A 552 0.07 1.46 -10.95
N GLY A 553 -0.61 1.20 -9.84
CA GLY A 553 -2.04 0.92 -9.82
C GLY A 553 -2.93 2.03 -10.39
N PHE A 554 -2.61 3.30 -10.14
CA PHE A 554 -3.37 4.44 -10.67
C PHE A 554 -2.69 5.14 -11.87
N ALA A 555 -1.54 4.66 -12.34
CA ALA A 555 -0.74 5.29 -13.39
C ALA A 555 -1.54 5.53 -14.69
N ASN A 556 -2.44 4.61 -15.06
CA ASN A 556 -3.25 4.73 -16.26
C ASN A 556 -4.20 5.94 -16.23
N TYR A 557 -4.59 6.39 -15.05
CA TYR A 557 -5.59 7.44 -14.82
C TYR A 557 -4.97 8.82 -14.53
N VAL A 558 -3.66 8.87 -14.28
CA VAL A 558 -2.95 10.13 -13.99
C VAL A 558 -2.99 11.06 -15.20
N ASN A 559 -3.39 12.30 -14.99
CA ASN A 559 -3.18 13.37 -15.98
C ASN A 559 -1.70 13.77 -15.98
N VAL A 560 -1.02 13.51 -17.10
CA VAL A 560 0.43 13.71 -17.22
C VAL A 560 0.83 15.17 -17.06
N ASP A 561 0.09 16.09 -17.67
CA ASP A 561 0.37 17.53 -17.57
C ASP A 561 0.24 18.03 -16.13
N ASN A 562 -0.80 17.59 -15.42
CA ASN A 562 -1.01 17.92 -14.02
C ASN A 562 0.10 17.34 -13.14
N ALA A 563 0.53 16.10 -13.39
CA ALA A 563 1.62 15.47 -12.67
C ALA A 563 2.97 16.21 -12.89
N ILE A 564 3.26 16.63 -14.12
CA ILE A 564 4.44 17.45 -14.43
C ILE A 564 4.33 18.84 -13.77
N GLN A 565 3.17 19.47 -13.81
CA GLN A 565 2.94 20.80 -13.27
C GLN A 565 3.24 20.91 -11.77
N ILE A 566 2.89 19.86 -11.01
CA ILE A 566 3.17 19.82 -9.56
C ILE A 566 4.55 19.25 -9.23
N GLY A 567 5.31 18.76 -10.22
CA GLY A 567 6.62 18.13 -10.04
C GLY A 567 6.52 16.70 -9.49
N PHE A 568 5.42 15.99 -9.77
CA PHE A 568 5.27 14.57 -9.50
C PHE A 568 6.01 13.73 -10.55
N LEU A 569 5.99 14.16 -11.81
CA LEU A 569 6.75 13.58 -12.90
C LEU A 569 7.77 14.58 -13.46
N THR A 570 8.89 14.04 -13.93
CA THR A 570 9.90 14.81 -14.66
C THR A 570 9.31 15.38 -15.96
N PRO A 571 9.73 16.59 -16.39
CA PRO A 571 9.15 17.27 -17.56
C PRO A 571 9.65 16.68 -18.91
N VAL A 572 9.33 15.42 -19.13
CA VAL A 572 9.46 14.75 -20.42
C VAL A 572 8.22 15.10 -21.26
N SER A 573 8.38 15.25 -22.57
CA SER A 573 7.24 15.53 -23.46
C SER A 573 6.18 14.43 -23.33
N GLU A 574 4.90 14.79 -23.28
CA GLU A 574 3.78 13.87 -23.10
C GLU A 574 3.81 12.69 -24.09
N ASN A 575 4.16 12.97 -25.37
CA ASN A 575 4.29 11.95 -26.41
C ASN A 575 5.45 10.95 -26.20
N ARG A 576 6.27 11.14 -25.17
CA ARG A 576 7.31 10.21 -24.70
C ARG A 576 6.95 9.55 -23.37
N ILE A 577 5.72 9.68 -22.91
CA ILE A 577 5.26 9.04 -21.68
C ILE A 577 4.28 7.94 -22.05
N THR A 578 4.69 6.70 -21.75
CA THR A 578 3.85 5.52 -21.96
C THR A 578 3.34 5.00 -20.63
N LYS A 579 2.02 4.99 -20.45
CA LYS A 579 1.36 4.42 -19.27
C LYS A 579 1.22 2.91 -19.47
N ILE A 580 1.82 2.13 -18.60
CA ILE A 580 1.87 0.66 -18.72
C ILE A 580 1.08 -0.07 -17.63
N GLY A 581 0.40 0.68 -16.74
CA GLY A 581 -0.42 0.10 -15.68
C GLY A 581 0.39 -0.78 -14.72
N ASN A 582 -0.13 -1.95 -14.35
CA ASN A 582 0.61 -2.88 -13.52
C ASN A 582 1.63 -3.65 -14.36
N ALA A 583 2.83 -3.08 -14.48
CA ALA A 583 3.95 -3.66 -15.21
C ALA A 583 4.51 -4.91 -14.54
N ALA A 584 4.43 -5.00 -13.21
CA ALA A 584 4.93 -6.13 -12.44
C ALA A 584 4.18 -7.43 -12.79
N ILE A 585 2.84 -7.40 -12.82
CA ILE A 585 2.04 -8.58 -13.21
C ILE A 585 2.27 -8.94 -14.68
N GLN A 586 2.44 -7.96 -15.57
CA GLN A 586 2.72 -8.20 -16.99
C GLN A 586 4.08 -8.91 -17.13
N GLY A 587 5.14 -8.42 -16.49
CA GLY A 587 6.44 -9.05 -16.52
C GLY A 587 6.46 -10.44 -15.88
N ALA A 588 5.71 -10.65 -14.79
CA ALA A 588 5.56 -11.96 -14.19
C ALA A 588 4.89 -12.96 -15.16
N ARG A 589 3.89 -12.53 -15.94
CA ARG A 589 3.26 -13.34 -17.00
C ARG A 589 4.25 -13.68 -18.12
N GLU A 590 5.06 -12.70 -18.55
CA GLU A 590 6.06 -12.93 -19.60
C GLU A 590 7.15 -13.90 -19.16
N VAL A 591 7.60 -13.81 -17.91
CA VAL A 591 8.57 -14.77 -17.34
C VAL A 591 7.95 -16.17 -17.17
N LEU A 592 6.67 -16.25 -16.84
CA LEU A 592 5.93 -17.52 -16.76
C LEU A 592 5.83 -18.20 -18.13
N LEU A 593 5.69 -17.43 -19.20
CA LEU A 593 5.48 -17.89 -20.56
C LEU A 593 6.76 -18.02 -21.39
N SER A 594 7.93 -17.56 -20.89
CA SER A 594 9.17 -17.55 -21.67
C SER A 594 10.42 -17.88 -20.84
N ARG A 595 11.08 -18.99 -21.18
CA ARG A 595 12.41 -19.34 -20.66
C ARG A 595 13.43 -18.25 -20.97
N GLN A 596 13.38 -17.72 -22.19
CA GLN A 596 14.30 -16.66 -22.63
C GLN A 596 14.16 -15.40 -21.77
N LYS A 597 12.93 -14.95 -21.46
CA LYS A 597 12.69 -13.80 -20.58
C LYS A 597 13.20 -14.07 -19.16
N ARG A 598 12.99 -15.31 -18.65
CA ARG A 598 13.51 -15.74 -17.35
C ARG A 598 15.04 -15.69 -17.29
N GLU A 599 15.73 -16.20 -18.30
CA GLU A 599 17.20 -16.14 -18.38
C GLU A 599 17.68 -14.69 -18.54
N SER A 600 17.00 -13.90 -19.38
CA SER A 600 17.34 -12.50 -19.62
C SER A 600 17.30 -11.68 -18.34
N ILE A 601 16.27 -11.82 -17.50
CA ILE A 601 16.17 -11.04 -16.27
C ILE A 601 17.23 -11.42 -15.24
N GLU A 602 17.61 -12.70 -15.17
CA GLU A 602 18.73 -13.16 -14.32
C GLU A 602 20.08 -12.52 -14.67
N HIS A 603 20.24 -12.14 -15.94
CA HIS A 603 21.41 -11.41 -16.38
C HIS A 603 21.25 -9.90 -16.22
N LEU A 604 20.07 -9.38 -16.53
CA LEU A 604 19.78 -7.94 -16.54
C LEU A 604 19.98 -7.32 -15.15
N VAL A 605 19.46 -7.96 -14.10
CA VAL A 605 19.58 -7.44 -12.72
C VAL A 605 21.03 -7.26 -12.26
N LYS A 606 21.97 -8.02 -12.83
CA LYS A 606 23.41 -7.91 -12.52
C LYS A 606 24.08 -6.66 -13.12
N SER A 607 23.43 -6.01 -14.09
CA SER A 607 23.93 -4.80 -14.75
C SER A 607 23.29 -3.51 -14.21
N ILE A 608 22.50 -3.62 -13.15
CA ILE A 608 21.80 -2.48 -12.54
C ILE A 608 22.54 -2.06 -11.28
N ASP A 609 23.01 -0.82 -11.26
CA ASP A 609 23.60 -0.23 -10.05
C ASP A 609 22.49 0.39 -9.19
N HIS A 610 22.40 -0.01 -7.93
CA HIS A 610 21.48 0.59 -6.96
C HIS A 610 22.06 1.87 -6.38
N VAL A 611 21.24 2.92 -6.32
CA VAL A 611 21.58 4.20 -5.72
C VAL A 611 20.80 4.35 -4.42
N GLU A 612 21.51 4.36 -3.29
CA GLU A 612 20.95 4.72 -1.99
C GLU A 612 20.78 6.25 -1.94
N LEU A 613 19.56 6.73 -2.15
CA LEU A 613 19.26 8.16 -2.35
C LEU A 613 19.74 9.03 -1.18
N GLU A 614 19.53 8.57 0.04
CA GLU A 614 19.90 9.25 1.29
C GLU A 614 21.41 9.40 1.49
N THR A 615 22.22 8.66 0.75
CA THR A 615 23.68 8.82 0.76
C THR A 615 24.15 9.95 -0.14
N THR A 616 23.25 10.52 -0.95
CA THR A 616 23.56 11.66 -1.81
C THR A 616 23.80 12.91 -0.93
N PRO A 617 24.91 13.64 -1.09
CA PRO A 617 25.31 14.72 -0.18
C PRO A 617 24.28 15.84 0.02
N ASP A 618 23.49 16.15 -1.01
CA ASP A 618 22.45 17.17 -1.02
C ASP A 618 21.04 16.58 -1.06
N PHE A 619 20.88 15.35 -0.57
CA PHE A 619 19.57 14.67 -0.56
C PHE A 619 18.49 15.50 0.14
N PHE A 620 18.82 16.09 1.28
CA PHE A 620 17.87 16.87 2.05
C PHE A 620 17.40 18.13 1.29
N GLU A 621 18.31 18.83 0.63
CA GLU A 621 18.00 20.01 -0.20
C GLU A 621 17.09 19.62 -1.37
N VAL A 622 17.38 18.48 -2.02
CA VAL A 622 16.57 17.96 -3.10
C VAL A 622 15.18 17.56 -2.58
N PHE A 623 15.09 16.95 -1.40
CA PHE A 623 13.83 16.59 -0.78
C PHE A 623 12.96 17.82 -0.44
N VAL A 624 13.57 18.86 0.17
CA VAL A 624 12.88 20.12 0.47
C VAL A 624 12.38 20.81 -0.80
N GLU A 625 13.19 20.79 -1.86
CA GLU A 625 12.77 21.26 -3.17
C GLU A 625 11.63 20.42 -3.73
N GLY A 626 11.73 19.10 -3.59
CA GLY A 626 10.70 18.15 -3.95
C GLY A 626 9.37 18.35 -3.21
N CYS A 627 9.34 18.90 -2.01
CA CYS A 627 8.09 19.22 -1.30
C CYS A 627 7.28 20.36 -1.97
N GLN A 628 7.90 21.14 -2.85
CA GLN A 628 7.20 22.23 -3.52
C GLN A 628 6.38 21.72 -4.70
N PHE A 629 5.13 22.16 -4.81
CA PHE A 629 4.23 21.87 -5.94
C PHE A 629 4.55 22.78 -7.14
N LYS A 630 5.62 22.46 -7.85
CA LYS A 630 6.09 23.14 -9.07
C LYS A 630 6.84 22.15 -9.95
N PRO A 631 6.93 22.37 -11.27
CA PRO A 631 7.68 21.50 -12.17
C PRO A 631 9.13 21.28 -11.74
N MET A 632 9.66 20.08 -12.01
CA MET A 632 11.09 19.81 -11.91
C MET A 632 11.88 20.69 -12.92
N PRO A 633 13.13 21.06 -12.63
CA PRO A 633 13.95 21.76 -13.61
C PRO A 633 14.24 20.85 -14.82
N SER A 634 14.13 21.41 -16.02
CA SER A 634 14.45 20.70 -17.28
C SER A 634 15.95 20.60 -17.57
N VAL A 635 16.77 21.32 -16.85
CA VAL A 635 18.23 21.29 -16.98
C VAL A 635 18.84 21.30 -15.57
N PHE A 636 19.78 20.41 -15.32
CA PHE A 636 20.56 20.38 -14.08
C PHE A 636 21.75 21.33 -14.18
N ARG A 637 21.88 22.23 -13.23
CA ARG A 637 23.02 23.14 -13.11
C ARG A 637 24.05 22.57 -12.16
#